data_cdfda3d8c43af79b724c9efe362a5068
#
_entry.id   cdfda3d8c43af79b724c9efe362a5068
#
_cell.length_a   1.000
_cell.length_b   1.000
_cell.length_c   1.000
_cell.angle_alpha   90.00
_cell.angle_beta   90.00
_cell.angle_gamma   90.00
#
_symmetry.space_group_name_H-M   'P 1'
#
loop_
_entity.id
_entity.type
_entity.pdbx_description
1 polymer ?
#
loop_
_entity_poly.entity_id
_entity_poly.type
_entity_poly.pdbx_seq_one_letter_code
_entity_poly.pdbx_strand_id
1 'polypeptide(L)'
;IEQKTVNKNPRSTVGTITEIYDFLRLLFARSGEAYSYVTGEKMVRYSDDQIIDLILEKYKDKKINLLAPVVKGRKGHYRELFEDVRKKGFNKVRVDGAIVDITPKMQVDRYKIHDIEIVIDRLEITKDIKPRLHQSLQTAMKQGKGTIMVLEHEEVDAKAKKKTTQAFGFGKVQFFSRSLMCPTSGISYDEPAPNLFSFNSPYGACPHCNGLGVVSEVDISKIVPNQKISIRKGAIAPLGPSKGIWVFKQIEAIGLKYNFTLDTPFEDISEDAVNILLNGTEELFTVKSDANSYSSAFDGIATHISRQAEEDPSPAMLRWVEGFTNKINCSVCEGTRLKKEALYFKIDEKNISELSEMDINILGDWFKGIEKRLSKSQNVIAKEVLKEIRTRIGFLLEVGLDYVTLNRSSKTLSGGEAQRIRLATQIGSQLVGVLYILDEPSIGLHQRDNVRLIEALKNLRDVGNSVLVVEHDKDMIVESDYVIDIGPGAGVHGGRVIAAAPPKEMLKFNTITADYITGKRSIEVPKVRRKGNGKKLVLKGCTGHNLKNVSVEIPLGKFICVTGVSGSGKSSLINETLYPILSNYFYNSEKRPLPYKSFTGIEHIDKVIDIDQSPIGRTPRSNPATYTNVFSDIRTLFSELPEAKIRGYKPGRFSFNVKGGRCETCGGAGVKTIEMNFLPDVYVNCDECNGKRYNRETCEVRYKGKSISDVLNMTIDQACEFFENLPNIFRQIKTLQDVGLGYITLGQQATTLSGGEAQRVKLSTELSKRDTG
;
A
#
# COMPACT_ATOMS: atom_id res chain seq x y z
N ILE A 1 3.52 -8.51 -21.31
CA ILE A 1 3.78 -7.92 -19.97
C ILE A 1 3.62 -6.41 -20.12
N GLU A 2 2.47 -5.87 -19.71
CA GLU A 2 2.11 -4.45 -19.84
C GLU A 2 2.57 -3.61 -18.66
N GLN A 3 2.83 -2.30 -18.87
CA GLN A 3 3.20 -1.34 -17.84
C GLN A 3 2.00 -0.91 -16.94
N LYS A 4 0.78 -0.88 -17.49
CA LYS A 4 -0.37 -0.14 -16.92
C LYS A 4 -1.08 -0.81 -15.72
N THR A 5 -0.78 -2.04 -15.38
CA THR A 5 -1.51 -2.75 -14.32
C THR A 5 -0.75 -2.72 -13.00
N VAL A 6 -0.74 -1.59 -12.32
CA VAL A 6 -0.39 -1.57 -10.89
C VAL A 6 -1.53 -2.22 -10.11
N ASN A 7 -1.25 -3.33 -9.44
CA ASN A 7 -2.22 -3.98 -8.58
C ASN A 7 -2.60 -3.02 -7.44
N LYS A 8 -3.88 -2.62 -7.38
CA LYS A 8 -4.39 -1.68 -6.36
C LYS A 8 -4.63 -2.32 -5.00
N ASN A 9 -4.44 -3.63 -4.87
CA ASN A 9 -4.65 -4.31 -3.59
C ASN A 9 -3.60 -3.83 -2.56
N PRO A 10 -4.01 -3.26 -1.41
CA PRO A 10 -3.08 -2.76 -0.40
C PRO A 10 -2.27 -3.87 0.29
N ARG A 11 -2.68 -5.12 0.13
CA ARG A 11 -2.00 -6.30 0.69
C ARG A 11 -0.99 -6.93 -0.27
N SER A 12 -0.94 -6.49 -1.53
CA SER A 12 0.07 -6.98 -2.47
C SER A 12 1.42 -6.33 -2.21
N THR A 13 2.44 -7.15 -2.03
CA THR A 13 3.84 -6.75 -1.84
C THR A 13 4.73 -7.42 -2.88
N VAL A 14 5.96 -6.95 -3.03
CA VAL A 14 6.96 -7.59 -3.89
C VAL A 14 7.09 -9.07 -3.53
N GLY A 15 7.22 -9.39 -2.24
CA GLY A 15 7.36 -10.76 -1.76
C GLY A 15 6.17 -11.66 -2.11
N THR A 16 4.93 -11.14 -2.10
CA THR A 16 3.74 -11.92 -2.47
C THR A 16 3.58 -12.09 -3.98
N ILE A 17 4.00 -11.11 -4.78
CA ILE A 17 3.94 -11.20 -6.24
C ILE A 17 5.00 -12.17 -6.77
N THR A 18 6.18 -12.20 -6.14
CA THR A 18 7.29 -13.09 -6.52
C THR A 18 7.23 -14.47 -5.87
N GLU A 19 6.20 -14.72 -5.05
CA GLU A 19 6.03 -15.94 -4.23
C GLU A 19 7.15 -16.20 -3.21
N ILE A 20 8.18 -15.36 -3.13
CA ILE A 20 9.29 -15.51 -2.17
C ILE A 20 8.75 -15.52 -0.74
N TYR A 21 7.75 -14.68 -0.44
CA TYR A 21 7.14 -14.62 0.87
C TYR A 21 6.41 -15.91 1.24
N ASP A 22 5.84 -16.64 0.28
CA ASP A 22 5.18 -17.91 0.51
C ASP A 22 6.19 -19.00 0.90
N PHE A 23 7.35 -19.01 0.25
CA PHE A 23 8.46 -19.89 0.63
C PHE A 23 9.07 -19.50 1.99
N LEU A 24 9.17 -18.20 2.30
CA LEU A 24 9.62 -17.74 3.63
C LEU A 24 8.66 -18.23 4.73
N ARG A 25 7.34 -18.10 4.54
CA ARG A 25 6.35 -18.61 5.48
C ARG A 25 6.49 -20.11 5.73
N LEU A 26 6.74 -20.88 4.68
CA LEU A 26 6.99 -22.32 4.78
C LEU A 26 8.29 -22.60 5.53
N LEU A 27 9.36 -21.87 5.23
CA LEU A 27 10.64 -22.00 5.88
C LEU A 27 10.54 -21.73 7.39
N PHE A 28 9.89 -20.63 7.79
CA PHE A 28 9.70 -20.30 9.20
C PHE A 28 8.80 -21.29 9.94
N ALA A 29 7.74 -21.78 9.28
CA ALA A 29 6.85 -22.78 9.87
C ALA A 29 7.54 -24.13 10.12
N ARG A 30 8.53 -24.50 9.30
CA ARG A 30 9.18 -25.81 9.37
C ARG A 30 10.53 -25.81 10.06
N SER A 31 11.26 -24.70 10.02
CA SER A 31 12.63 -24.58 10.50
C SER A 31 12.85 -23.45 11.50
N GLY A 32 11.85 -22.61 11.76
CA GLY A 32 11.92 -21.50 12.71
C GLY A 32 11.99 -21.97 14.16
N GLU A 33 12.85 -21.37 14.94
CA GLU A 33 12.94 -21.57 16.38
C GLU A 33 12.05 -20.54 17.10
N ALA A 34 11.21 -21.02 18.02
CA ALA A 34 10.28 -20.18 18.76
C ALA A 34 10.93 -19.59 20.01
N TYR A 35 10.70 -18.30 20.25
CA TYR A 35 11.14 -17.59 21.45
C TYR A 35 9.93 -16.92 22.15
N SER A 36 10.00 -16.78 23.45
CA SER A 36 8.95 -16.10 24.23
C SER A 36 9.02 -14.59 24.01
N TYR A 37 7.89 -13.97 23.65
CA TYR A 37 7.82 -12.50 23.51
C TYR A 37 7.84 -11.75 24.85
N VAL A 38 7.80 -12.49 25.99
CA VAL A 38 7.85 -11.90 27.34
C VAL A 38 9.25 -12.00 27.94
N THR A 39 9.88 -13.18 27.85
CA THR A 39 11.18 -13.45 28.49
C THR A 39 12.36 -13.44 27.51
N GLY A 40 12.09 -13.56 26.21
CA GLY A 40 13.13 -13.74 25.17
C GLY A 40 13.75 -15.14 25.16
N GLU A 41 13.34 -16.03 26.07
CA GLU A 41 13.87 -17.40 26.15
C GLU A 41 13.36 -18.27 25.01
N LYS A 42 14.20 -19.21 24.58
CA LYS A 42 13.83 -20.21 23.58
C LYS A 42 12.70 -21.11 24.12
N MET A 43 11.67 -21.30 23.36
CA MET A 43 10.58 -22.18 23.70
C MET A 43 10.97 -23.64 23.47
N VAL A 44 10.48 -24.49 24.34
CA VAL A 44 10.76 -25.92 24.31
C VAL A 44 9.46 -26.72 24.33
N ARG A 45 9.53 -27.90 23.78
CA ARG A 45 8.49 -28.93 23.91
C ARG A 45 9.16 -30.20 24.40
N TYR A 46 8.46 -30.95 25.22
CA TYR A 46 8.98 -32.15 25.82
C TYR A 46 8.07 -33.33 25.51
N SER A 47 8.68 -34.52 25.34
CA SER A 47 7.93 -35.76 25.43
C SER A 47 7.62 -36.09 26.89
N ASP A 48 6.65 -36.97 27.13
CA ASP A 48 6.29 -37.40 28.49
C ASP A 48 7.49 -37.96 29.25
N ASP A 49 8.30 -38.78 28.55
CA ASP A 49 9.49 -39.37 29.14
C ASP A 49 10.56 -38.32 29.52
N GLN A 50 10.76 -37.32 28.63
CA GLN A 50 11.65 -36.23 28.92
C GLN A 50 11.16 -35.38 30.11
N ILE A 51 9.87 -35.16 30.24
CA ILE A 51 9.30 -34.46 31.39
C ILE A 51 9.54 -35.24 32.68
N ILE A 52 9.30 -36.54 32.65
CA ILE A 52 9.55 -37.43 33.80
C ILE A 52 11.03 -37.37 34.21
N ASP A 53 11.92 -37.56 33.28
CA ASP A 53 13.38 -37.58 33.57
C ASP A 53 13.85 -36.22 34.10
N LEU A 54 13.37 -35.09 33.54
CA LEU A 54 13.67 -33.75 34.05
C LEU A 54 13.10 -33.50 35.43
N ILE A 55 11.91 -33.99 35.75
CA ILE A 55 11.32 -33.86 37.09
C ILE A 55 12.13 -34.69 38.10
N LEU A 56 12.50 -35.94 37.73
CA LEU A 56 13.29 -36.80 38.58
C LEU A 56 14.70 -36.25 38.87
N GLU A 57 15.33 -35.61 37.89
CA GLU A 57 16.65 -34.98 38.04
C GLU A 57 16.58 -33.70 38.88
N LYS A 58 15.69 -32.76 38.50
CA LYS A 58 15.65 -31.41 39.07
C LYS A 58 15.07 -31.34 40.47
N TYR A 59 14.11 -32.21 40.79
CA TYR A 59 13.38 -32.21 42.06
C TYR A 59 13.72 -33.44 42.94
N LYS A 60 14.84 -34.08 42.71
CA LYS A 60 15.31 -35.22 43.51
C LYS A 60 15.24 -34.90 44.99
N ASP A 61 14.65 -35.82 45.78
CA ASP A 61 14.48 -35.74 47.23
C ASP A 61 13.66 -34.52 47.72
N LYS A 62 12.83 -33.92 46.81
CA LYS A 62 11.97 -32.79 47.12
C LYS A 62 10.50 -33.18 47.00
N LYS A 63 9.66 -32.44 47.74
CA LYS A 63 8.19 -32.53 47.61
C LYS A 63 7.69 -31.54 46.59
N ILE A 64 6.87 -32.01 45.65
CA ILE A 64 6.28 -31.21 44.61
C ILE A 64 4.75 -31.34 44.53
N ASN A 65 4.06 -30.32 44.08
CA ASN A 65 2.71 -30.41 43.62
C ASN A 65 2.67 -30.41 42.10
N LEU A 66 2.03 -31.41 41.52
CA LEU A 66 1.78 -31.50 40.09
C LEU A 66 0.44 -30.89 39.79
N LEU A 67 0.42 -29.84 38.96
CA LEU A 67 -0.75 -29.00 38.68
C LEU A 67 -1.11 -29.04 37.19
N ALA A 68 -2.40 -28.94 36.89
CA ALA A 68 -2.90 -28.81 35.52
C ALA A 68 -3.51 -27.40 35.33
N PRO A 69 -2.93 -26.50 34.53
CA PRO A 69 -3.49 -25.19 34.25
C PRO A 69 -4.78 -25.33 33.43
N VAL A 70 -5.89 -24.71 33.89
CA VAL A 70 -7.20 -24.75 33.20
C VAL A 70 -7.72 -23.36 32.84
N VAL A 71 -7.35 -22.33 33.60
CA VAL A 71 -7.61 -20.93 33.29
C VAL A 71 -6.34 -20.14 33.45
N LYS A 72 -6.02 -19.28 32.47
CA LYS A 72 -4.86 -18.39 32.52
C LYS A 72 -5.24 -17.00 32.05
N GLY A 73 -5.12 -16.02 32.94
CA GLY A 73 -5.28 -14.61 32.60
C GLY A 73 -6.69 -14.22 32.12
N ARG A 74 -7.77 -14.83 32.64
CA ARG A 74 -9.13 -14.57 32.14
C ARG A 74 -10.08 -14.14 33.26
N LYS A 75 -11.00 -13.22 32.95
CA LYS A 75 -12.10 -12.82 33.82
C LYS A 75 -13.21 -13.87 33.84
N GLY A 76 -13.89 -14.06 34.97
CA GLY A 76 -15.02 -14.96 35.09
C GLY A 76 -15.24 -15.45 36.53
N HIS A 77 -16.42 -15.92 36.85
CA HIS A 77 -16.75 -16.45 38.20
C HIS A 77 -16.39 -17.94 38.38
N TYR A 78 -16.21 -18.69 37.30
CA TYR A 78 -15.73 -20.08 37.21
C TYR A 78 -16.46 -21.13 38.08
N ARG A 79 -17.69 -20.86 38.52
CA ARG A 79 -18.48 -21.77 39.37
C ARG A 79 -18.66 -23.14 38.73
N GLU A 80 -19.06 -23.19 37.45
CA GLU A 80 -19.26 -24.44 36.72
C GLU A 80 -17.96 -25.24 36.59
N LEU A 81 -16.86 -24.56 36.38
CA LEU A 81 -15.53 -25.19 36.32
C LEU A 81 -15.20 -25.88 37.65
N PHE A 82 -15.39 -25.22 38.80
CA PHE A 82 -15.09 -25.83 40.08
C PHE A 82 -16.00 -27.02 40.40
N GLU A 83 -17.28 -26.97 40.02
CA GLU A 83 -18.23 -28.06 40.16
C GLU A 83 -17.81 -29.27 39.24
N ASP A 84 -17.37 -29.01 38.01
CA ASP A 84 -16.92 -30.04 37.08
C ASP A 84 -15.62 -30.71 37.54
N VAL A 85 -14.66 -29.92 38.01
CA VAL A 85 -13.38 -30.40 38.59
C VAL A 85 -13.64 -31.29 39.78
N ARG A 86 -14.58 -30.91 40.66
CA ARG A 86 -14.97 -31.71 41.84
C ARG A 86 -15.66 -33.02 41.44
N LYS A 87 -16.56 -33.01 40.42
CA LYS A 87 -17.19 -34.22 39.88
C LYS A 87 -16.17 -35.22 39.33
N LYS A 88 -15.05 -34.72 38.80
CA LYS A 88 -13.93 -35.53 38.32
C LYS A 88 -13.04 -36.10 39.44
N GLY A 89 -13.35 -35.80 40.70
CA GLY A 89 -12.64 -36.35 41.86
C GLY A 89 -11.47 -35.49 42.36
N PHE A 90 -11.26 -34.29 41.85
CA PHE A 90 -10.23 -33.40 42.34
C PHE A 90 -10.78 -32.46 43.41
N ASN A 91 -10.12 -32.41 44.59
CA ASN A 91 -10.59 -31.68 45.72
C ASN A 91 -9.87 -30.33 45.97
N LYS A 92 -8.76 -30.11 45.30
CA LYS A 92 -7.94 -28.92 45.47
C LYS A 92 -7.62 -28.23 44.13
N VAL A 93 -7.66 -26.91 44.17
CA VAL A 93 -7.22 -26.05 43.08
C VAL A 93 -6.27 -24.99 43.62
N ARG A 94 -5.39 -24.50 42.76
CA ARG A 94 -4.63 -23.28 43.00
C ARG A 94 -5.31 -22.15 42.27
N VAL A 95 -5.69 -21.09 42.98
CA VAL A 95 -6.36 -19.89 42.44
C VAL A 95 -5.47 -18.70 42.75
N ASP A 96 -5.06 -17.98 41.77
CA ASP A 96 -4.22 -16.75 41.88
C ASP A 96 -3.01 -16.96 42.84
N GLY A 97 -2.39 -18.12 42.71
CA GLY A 97 -1.20 -18.47 43.49
C GLY A 97 -1.50 -19.23 44.82
N ALA A 98 -2.72 -19.25 45.31
CA ALA A 98 -3.08 -19.91 46.56
C ALA A 98 -3.75 -21.28 46.34
N ILE A 99 -3.29 -22.35 47.01
CA ILE A 99 -3.94 -23.67 46.97
C ILE A 99 -5.09 -23.67 47.98
N VAL A 100 -6.30 -23.93 47.44
CA VAL A 100 -7.54 -23.94 48.23
C VAL A 100 -8.34 -25.23 47.97
N ASP A 101 -9.15 -25.63 48.95
CA ASP A 101 -10.09 -26.75 48.82
C ASP A 101 -11.33 -26.30 48.03
N ILE A 102 -11.80 -27.14 47.10
CA ILE A 102 -13.02 -26.85 46.34
C ILE A 102 -14.24 -27.09 47.25
N THR A 103 -14.89 -26.01 47.61
CA THR A 103 -16.15 -26.04 48.39
C THR A 103 -17.37 -26.05 47.47
N PRO A 104 -18.53 -26.59 47.91
CA PRO A 104 -19.76 -26.49 47.13
C PRO A 104 -20.13 -25.05 46.83
N LYS A 105 -20.50 -24.79 45.55
CA LYS A 105 -20.82 -23.43 45.02
C LYS A 105 -19.64 -22.43 45.05
N MET A 106 -18.41 -22.91 45.09
CA MET A 106 -17.21 -22.08 45.02
C MET A 106 -17.25 -21.21 43.75
N GLN A 107 -16.90 -19.93 43.89
CA GLN A 107 -16.77 -18.98 42.80
C GLN A 107 -15.72 -17.94 43.15
N VAL A 108 -15.17 -17.31 42.14
CA VAL A 108 -14.18 -16.19 42.23
C VAL A 108 -14.80 -14.88 41.71
N ASP A 109 -14.13 -13.78 41.93
CA ASP A 109 -14.60 -12.44 41.54
C ASP A 109 -14.70 -12.34 40.00
N ARG A 110 -15.92 -12.11 39.50
CA ARG A 110 -16.22 -12.03 38.06
C ARG A 110 -15.41 -10.96 37.30
N TYR A 111 -15.04 -9.89 37.97
CA TYR A 111 -14.42 -8.72 37.35
C TYR A 111 -12.88 -8.75 37.38
N LYS A 112 -12.30 -9.64 38.19
CA LYS A 112 -10.85 -9.82 38.26
C LYS A 112 -10.34 -10.85 37.25
N ILE A 113 -9.07 -10.71 36.92
CA ILE A 113 -8.35 -11.70 36.08
C ILE A 113 -7.86 -12.80 37.01
N HIS A 114 -8.08 -14.07 36.65
CA HIS A 114 -7.73 -15.23 37.44
C HIS A 114 -6.86 -16.21 36.68
N ASP A 115 -5.96 -16.85 37.43
CA ASP A 115 -5.23 -18.04 37.05
C ASP A 115 -5.73 -19.20 37.94
N ILE A 116 -6.17 -20.31 37.31
CA ILE A 116 -6.70 -21.48 38.02
C ILE A 116 -6.02 -22.73 37.51
N GLU A 117 -5.41 -23.47 38.46
CA GLU A 117 -4.77 -24.76 38.18
C GLU A 117 -5.38 -25.85 39.07
N ILE A 118 -5.63 -27.05 38.51
CA ILE A 118 -6.09 -28.23 39.29
C ILE A 118 -4.88 -28.88 39.92
N VAL A 119 -4.93 -29.13 41.24
CA VAL A 119 -3.91 -29.94 41.93
C VAL A 119 -4.19 -31.42 41.65
N ILE A 120 -3.33 -32.04 40.82
CA ILE A 120 -3.48 -33.43 40.38
C ILE A 120 -2.92 -34.38 41.42
N ASP A 121 -1.67 -34.14 41.85
CA ASP A 121 -1.01 -35.01 42.86
C ASP A 121 0.05 -34.24 43.63
N ARG A 122 0.36 -34.76 44.84
CA ARG A 122 1.44 -34.30 45.68
C ARG A 122 2.45 -35.45 45.82
N LEU A 123 3.64 -35.22 45.29
CA LEU A 123 4.63 -36.26 45.15
C LEU A 123 5.92 -35.90 45.89
N GLU A 124 6.53 -36.87 46.54
CA GLU A 124 7.88 -36.81 47.04
C GLU A 124 8.78 -37.57 46.04
N ILE A 125 9.72 -36.90 45.44
CA ILE A 125 10.52 -37.43 44.34
C ILE A 125 11.62 -38.33 44.86
N THR A 126 11.31 -39.64 44.97
CA THR A 126 12.22 -40.72 45.37
C THR A 126 12.55 -41.60 44.17
N LYS A 127 13.49 -42.53 44.32
CA LYS A 127 13.94 -43.42 43.23
C LYS A 127 12.80 -44.30 42.66
N ASP A 128 11.83 -44.67 43.47
CA ASP A 128 10.77 -45.62 43.12
C ASP A 128 9.47 -44.91 42.65
N ILE A 129 9.45 -43.60 42.58
CA ILE A 129 8.23 -42.80 42.26
C ILE A 129 7.85 -42.83 40.79
N LYS A 130 8.71 -43.28 39.88
CA LYS A 130 8.55 -43.18 38.41
C LYS A 130 7.17 -43.71 37.90
N PRO A 131 6.65 -44.87 38.34
CA PRO A 131 5.33 -45.34 37.87
C PRO A 131 4.16 -44.43 38.28
N ARG A 132 4.19 -43.95 39.54
CA ARG A 132 3.16 -43.02 40.03
C ARG A 132 3.26 -41.66 39.36
N LEU A 133 4.48 -41.15 39.18
CA LEU A 133 4.71 -39.90 38.48
C LEU A 133 4.19 -39.98 37.03
N HIS A 134 4.43 -41.11 36.33
CA HIS A 134 3.90 -41.30 34.97
C HIS A 134 2.37 -41.25 34.91
N GLN A 135 1.68 -41.94 35.85
CA GLN A 135 0.21 -41.94 35.92
C GLN A 135 -0.33 -40.55 36.25
N SER A 136 0.26 -39.84 37.20
CA SER A 136 -0.13 -38.48 37.58
C SER A 136 0.15 -37.49 36.47
N LEU A 137 1.28 -37.67 35.74
CA LEU A 137 1.60 -36.86 34.56
C LEU A 137 0.56 -37.01 33.45
N GLN A 138 0.13 -38.23 33.09
CA GLN A 138 -0.89 -38.45 32.09
C GLN A 138 -2.21 -37.78 32.48
N THR A 139 -2.61 -37.88 33.75
CA THR A 139 -3.81 -37.23 34.28
C THR A 139 -3.69 -35.71 34.20
N ALA A 140 -2.54 -35.16 34.59
CA ALA A 140 -2.26 -33.72 34.52
C ALA A 140 -2.28 -33.20 33.08
N MET A 141 -1.64 -33.93 32.14
CA MET A 141 -1.64 -33.60 30.71
C MET A 141 -3.03 -33.62 30.10
N LYS A 142 -3.88 -34.58 30.49
CA LYS A 142 -5.27 -34.64 30.04
C LYS A 142 -6.10 -33.45 30.52
N GLN A 143 -6.00 -33.05 31.79
CA GLN A 143 -6.76 -31.95 32.36
C GLN A 143 -6.20 -30.59 31.89
N GLY A 144 -4.88 -30.43 31.80
CA GLY A 144 -4.19 -29.22 31.36
C GLY A 144 -4.01 -29.10 29.84
N LYS A 145 -4.69 -29.95 29.04
CA LYS A 145 -4.64 -29.92 27.56
C LYS A 145 -3.21 -29.96 27.00
N GLY A 146 -2.38 -30.85 27.54
CA GLY A 146 -0.99 -31.02 27.11
C GLY A 146 0.02 -30.14 27.87
N THR A 147 -0.41 -29.39 28.86
CA THR A 147 0.43 -28.54 29.70
C THR A 147 0.30 -28.93 31.15
N ILE A 148 1.43 -28.96 31.86
CA ILE A 148 1.49 -29.16 33.29
C ILE A 148 2.33 -28.06 33.97
N MET A 149 2.14 -27.90 35.23
CA MET A 149 2.91 -27.01 36.08
C MET A 149 3.42 -27.77 37.31
N VAL A 150 4.70 -27.65 37.61
CA VAL A 150 5.31 -28.20 38.79
C VAL A 150 5.61 -27.07 39.77
N LEU A 151 5.11 -27.22 40.98
CA LEU A 151 5.34 -26.29 42.09
C LEU A 151 6.10 -27.00 43.19
N GLU A 152 7.30 -26.51 43.52
CA GLU A 152 8.10 -27.01 44.66
C GLU A 152 7.39 -26.66 45.98
N HIS A 153 7.30 -27.61 46.88
CA HIS A 153 6.70 -27.40 48.21
C HIS A 153 7.76 -26.84 49.15
N GLU A 154 7.71 -25.55 49.44
CA GLU A 154 8.56 -24.95 50.49
C GLU A 154 8.01 -25.32 51.88
N GLU A 155 8.84 -25.92 52.70
CA GLU A 155 8.54 -26.10 54.12
C GLU A 155 8.62 -24.74 54.82
N VAL A 156 7.46 -24.13 55.10
CA VAL A 156 7.40 -22.90 55.92
C VAL A 156 7.79 -23.27 57.33
N ASP A 157 8.89 -22.71 57.84
CA ASP A 157 9.36 -22.84 59.19
C ASP A 157 8.20 -22.59 60.19
N ALA A 158 7.98 -23.55 61.10
CA ALA A 158 6.87 -23.58 62.06
C ALA A 158 6.82 -22.37 63.04
N LYS A 159 7.84 -21.50 63.00
CA LYS A 159 7.94 -20.30 63.87
C LYS A 159 7.33 -19.03 63.28
N ALA A 160 6.86 -19.00 62.02
CA ALA A 160 6.25 -17.84 61.37
C ALA A 160 4.70 -17.82 61.47
N LYS A 161 4.06 -18.62 62.32
CA LYS A 161 2.63 -18.83 62.45
C LYS A 161 1.86 -17.71 63.17
N LYS A 162 2.29 -16.46 63.18
CA LYS A 162 1.46 -15.35 63.70
C LYS A 162 1.59 -14.13 62.82
N LYS A 163 0.79 -14.04 61.77
CA LYS A 163 0.30 -12.90 60.97
C LYS A 163 0.40 -13.16 59.48
N THR A 164 -0.49 -13.96 58.97
CA THR A 164 -1.11 -13.74 57.65
C THR A 164 -1.84 -15.01 57.24
N THR A 165 -3.12 -14.93 57.15
CA THR A 165 -4.04 -15.90 56.54
C THR A 165 -3.93 -15.86 55.01
N GLN A 166 -2.71 -15.77 54.44
CA GLN A 166 -2.47 -15.81 53.02
C GLN A 166 -1.17 -16.54 52.72
N ALA A 167 -1.26 -17.47 51.78
CA ALA A 167 -0.16 -17.99 50.99
C ALA A 167 0.51 -19.28 51.44
N PHE A 168 -0.13 -20.41 51.21
CA PHE A 168 0.56 -21.62 50.77
C PHE A 168 0.55 -21.63 49.22
N GLY A 169 1.66 -21.30 48.56
CA GLY A 169 1.74 -21.36 47.09
C GLY A 169 2.83 -20.53 46.36
N PHE A 170 3.70 -19.86 47.10
CA PHE A 170 4.83 -19.12 46.50
C PHE A 170 6.10 -19.99 46.48
N GLY A 171 6.14 -21.00 45.59
CA GLY A 171 7.36 -21.70 45.24
C GLY A 171 7.77 -21.40 43.78
N LYS A 172 9.01 -21.72 43.39
CA LYS A 172 9.43 -21.66 41.99
C LYS A 172 8.54 -22.56 41.16
N VAL A 173 7.79 -21.94 40.23
CA VAL A 173 6.91 -22.61 39.27
C VAL A 173 7.71 -22.96 38.03
N GLN A 174 7.55 -24.17 37.52
CA GLN A 174 8.08 -24.57 36.23
C GLN A 174 6.97 -25.19 35.39
N PHE A 175 6.89 -24.78 34.14
CA PHE A 175 5.94 -25.32 33.17
C PHE A 175 6.60 -26.34 32.26
N PHE A 176 5.84 -27.40 31.94
CA PHE A 176 6.21 -28.40 30.92
C PHE A 176 5.03 -28.60 29.98
N SER A 177 5.31 -28.76 28.70
CA SER A 177 4.27 -28.91 27.70
C SER A 177 4.72 -29.80 26.55
N ARG A 178 3.76 -30.49 25.94
CA ARG A 178 3.92 -31.15 24.64
C ARG A 178 3.93 -30.16 23.48
N SER A 179 3.37 -28.95 23.68
CA SER A 179 3.42 -27.84 22.75
C SER A 179 4.60 -26.92 23.02
N LEU A 180 4.92 -26.04 22.09
CA LEU A 180 5.93 -24.99 22.28
C LEU A 180 5.54 -24.08 23.43
N MET A 181 6.37 -24.03 24.47
CA MET A 181 6.11 -23.26 25.68
C MET A 181 7.39 -22.68 26.27
N CYS A 182 7.29 -21.48 26.83
CA CYS A 182 8.34 -20.90 27.63
C CYS A 182 8.33 -21.54 29.05
N PRO A 183 9.44 -22.17 29.48
CA PRO A 183 9.50 -22.85 30.76
C PRO A 183 9.28 -21.93 31.97
N THR A 184 9.66 -20.66 31.85
CA THR A 184 9.60 -19.66 32.93
C THR A 184 8.25 -18.97 33.00
N SER A 185 7.74 -18.46 31.86
CA SER A 185 6.48 -17.69 31.85
C SER A 185 5.24 -18.55 31.60
N GLY A 186 5.41 -19.80 31.16
CA GLY A 186 4.30 -20.68 30.79
C GLY A 186 3.45 -20.18 29.59
N ILE A 187 3.96 -19.21 28.82
CA ILE A 187 3.34 -18.80 27.55
C ILE A 187 3.57 -19.93 26.56
N SER A 188 2.51 -20.35 25.87
CA SER A 188 2.54 -21.37 24.85
C SER A 188 2.12 -20.81 23.49
N TYR A 189 2.76 -21.30 22.43
CA TYR A 189 2.35 -21.05 21.04
C TYR A 189 1.74 -22.32 20.47
N ASP A 190 0.78 -22.12 19.56
CA ASP A 190 0.27 -23.20 18.72
C ASP A 190 1.38 -23.73 17.81
N GLU A 191 1.17 -24.94 17.25
CA GLU A 191 2.09 -25.51 16.27
C GLU A 191 2.24 -24.54 15.08
N PRO A 192 3.46 -24.14 14.71
CA PRO A 192 3.66 -23.15 13.68
C PRO A 192 3.23 -23.67 12.31
N ALA A 193 2.15 -23.10 11.78
CA ALA A 193 1.69 -23.34 10.42
C ALA A 193 2.05 -22.13 9.53
N PRO A 194 2.18 -22.30 8.20
CA PRO A 194 2.46 -21.19 7.30
C PRO A 194 1.48 -20.02 7.41
N ASN A 195 0.25 -20.26 7.84
CA ASN A 195 -0.78 -19.25 8.05
C ASN A 195 -0.46 -18.30 9.22
N LEU A 196 0.32 -18.73 10.21
CA LEU A 196 0.79 -17.89 11.32
C LEU A 196 1.68 -16.75 10.82
N PHE A 197 2.42 -16.97 9.74
CA PHE A 197 3.35 -16.01 9.14
C PHE A 197 2.73 -15.23 7.98
N SER A 198 1.41 -15.33 7.78
CA SER A 198 0.70 -14.64 6.70
C SER A 198 -0.07 -13.43 7.22
N PHE A 199 0.29 -12.24 6.74
CA PHE A 199 -0.48 -11.03 7.02
C PHE A 199 -1.82 -10.96 6.24
N ASN A 200 -2.07 -11.90 5.32
CA ASN A 200 -3.34 -12.07 4.61
C ASN A 200 -4.27 -13.09 5.30
N SER A 201 -3.79 -13.75 6.35
CA SER A 201 -4.56 -14.72 7.13
C SER A 201 -4.94 -14.14 8.49
N PRO A 202 -6.17 -14.33 9.00
CA PRO A 202 -6.56 -13.88 10.33
C PRO A 202 -5.75 -14.54 11.45
N TYR A 203 -5.11 -15.67 11.19
CA TYR A 203 -4.24 -16.35 12.14
C TYR A 203 -2.90 -15.61 12.37
N GLY A 204 -2.35 -14.97 11.33
CA GLY A 204 -1.05 -14.31 11.38
C GLY A 204 -1.13 -12.78 11.32
N ALA A 205 -2.22 -12.22 10.80
CA ALA A 205 -2.37 -10.77 10.64
C ALA A 205 -2.44 -10.05 12.00
N CYS A 206 -1.81 -8.89 12.10
CA CYS A 206 -1.99 -7.99 13.24
C CYS A 206 -3.47 -7.63 13.38
N PRO A 207 -4.11 -7.86 14.54
CA PRO A 207 -5.55 -7.63 14.70
C PRO A 207 -5.93 -6.14 14.64
N HIS A 208 -5.01 -5.22 14.96
CA HIS A 208 -5.28 -3.79 14.96
C HIS A 208 -5.33 -3.20 13.53
N CYS A 209 -4.40 -3.59 12.65
CA CYS A 209 -4.36 -3.09 11.26
C CYS A 209 -4.84 -4.12 10.24
N ASN A 210 -5.36 -5.26 10.67
CA ASN A 210 -5.81 -6.35 9.79
C ASN A 210 -4.78 -6.75 8.71
N GLY A 211 -3.50 -6.75 9.07
CA GLY A 211 -2.40 -7.11 8.17
C GLY A 211 -1.99 -6.03 7.16
N LEU A 212 -2.48 -4.80 7.30
CA LEU A 212 -2.11 -3.68 6.41
C LEU A 212 -0.76 -3.06 6.77
N GLY A 213 -0.33 -3.17 8.04
CA GLY A 213 0.88 -2.54 8.56
C GLY A 213 0.74 -1.04 8.84
N VAL A 214 -0.31 -0.42 8.31
CA VAL A 214 -0.62 1.00 8.49
C VAL A 214 -2.06 1.16 8.96
N VAL A 215 -2.32 2.25 9.66
CA VAL A 215 -3.66 2.69 10.05
C VAL A 215 -3.89 4.11 9.54
N SER A 216 -5.15 4.47 9.33
CA SER A 216 -5.52 5.84 9.00
C SER A 216 -5.75 6.59 10.32
N GLU A 217 -4.94 7.60 10.58
CA GLU A 217 -5.10 8.47 11.73
C GLU A 217 -5.58 9.84 11.28
N VAL A 218 -6.51 10.41 12.02
CA VAL A 218 -7.05 11.74 11.72
C VAL A 218 -5.98 12.80 11.94
N ASP A 219 -5.81 13.67 10.96
CA ASP A 219 -4.82 14.76 11.01
C ASP A 219 -5.51 16.08 11.40
N ILE A 220 -5.24 16.54 12.60
CA ILE A 220 -5.80 17.78 13.13
C ILE A 220 -5.47 18.99 12.23
N SER A 221 -4.28 19.01 11.64
CA SER A 221 -3.89 20.10 10.73
C SER A 221 -4.70 20.14 9.43
N LYS A 222 -5.27 19.00 9.03
CA LYS A 222 -6.20 18.92 7.90
C LYS A 222 -7.65 19.24 8.31
N ILE A 223 -8.02 18.97 9.57
CA ILE A 223 -9.31 19.39 10.10
C ILE A 223 -9.36 20.90 10.22
N VAL A 224 -8.30 21.53 10.73
CA VAL A 224 -8.19 22.99 10.92
C VAL A 224 -6.96 23.53 10.17
N PRO A 225 -7.05 23.66 8.84
CA PRO A 225 -5.93 24.07 8.03
C PRO A 225 -5.54 25.55 8.23
N ASN A 226 -6.47 26.38 8.65
CA ASN A 226 -6.25 27.80 8.94
C ASN A 226 -6.90 28.18 10.28
N GLN A 227 -6.08 28.35 11.30
CA GLN A 227 -6.52 28.72 12.65
C GLN A 227 -6.96 30.18 12.79
N LYS A 228 -6.60 31.06 11.84
CA LYS A 228 -6.93 32.49 11.85
C LYS A 228 -8.34 32.82 11.41
N ILE A 229 -9.05 31.85 10.83
CA ILE A 229 -10.46 32.02 10.44
C ILE A 229 -11.40 31.42 11.50
N SER A 230 -12.63 31.95 11.55
CA SER A 230 -13.64 31.47 12.49
C SER A 230 -14.34 30.20 11.97
N ILE A 231 -15.00 29.46 12.91
CA ILE A 231 -15.79 28.26 12.57
C ILE A 231 -16.88 28.62 11.57
N ARG A 232 -17.54 29.79 11.69
CA ARG A 232 -18.55 30.26 10.73
C ARG A 232 -18.00 30.41 9.32
N LYS A 233 -16.73 30.82 9.16
CA LYS A 233 -16.06 30.96 7.87
C LYS A 233 -15.43 29.66 7.37
N GLY A 234 -15.58 28.54 8.10
CA GLY A 234 -15.10 27.23 7.69
C GLY A 234 -13.73 26.84 8.25
N ALA A 235 -13.36 27.30 9.45
CA ALA A 235 -12.11 26.87 10.11
C ALA A 235 -12.05 25.33 10.24
N ILE A 236 -13.20 24.67 10.50
CA ILE A 236 -13.29 23.20 10.55
C ILE A 236 -13.63 22.70 9.12
N ALA A 237 -12.59 22.37 8.36
CA ALA A 237 -12.69 22.01 6.95
C ALA A 237 -13.70 20.85 6.65
N PRO A 238 -13.79 19.77 7.45
CA PRO A 238 -14.79 18.71 7.24
C PRO A 238 -16.24 19.19 7.29
N LEU A 239 -16.55 20.25 8.02
CA LEU A 239 -17.89 20.82 8.13
C LEU A 239 -18.13 21.92 7.08
N GLY A 240 -17.08 22.58 6.62
CA GLY A 240 -17.18 23.77 5.75
C GLY A 240 -17.75 24.99 6.48
N PRO A 241 -18.14 26.05 5.73
CA PRO A 241 -18.80 27.23 6.31
C PRO A 241 -20.11 26.87 7.01
N SER A 242 -20.42 27.58 8.10
CA SER A 242 -21.60 27.30 8.93
C SER A 242 -22.88 27.29 8.10
N LYS A 243 -23.62 26.19 8.22
CA LYS A 243 -24.95 25.95 7.68
C LYS A 243 -25.88 25.62 8.85
N GLY A 244 -27.17 25.82 8.72
CA GLY A 244 -28.15 25.53 9.78
C GLY A 244 -28.32 24.05 10.14
N ILE A 245 -27.24 23.26 10.13
CA ILE A 245 -27.25 21.84 10.50
C ILE A 245 -26.98 21.65 11.99
N TRP A 246 -27.46 20.53 12.51
CA TRP A 246 -27.43 20.18 13.93
C TRP A 246 -26.05 20.31 14.59
N VAL A 247 -24.98 19.92 13.92
CA VAL A 247 -23.60 19.97 14.44
C VAL A 247 -23.20 21.39 14.85
N PHE A 248 -23.56 22.43 14.07
CA PHE A 248 -23.22 23.81 14.45
C PHE A 248 -23.99 24.28 15.67
N LYS A 249 -25.24 23.82 15.88
CA LYS A 249 -26.01 24.11 17.09
C LYS A 249 -25.37 23.44 18.34
N GLN A 250 -24.78 22.24 18.18
CA GLN A 250 -24.02 21.61 19.27
C GLN A 250 -22.74 22.40 19.57
N ILE A 251 -22.00 22.87 18.55
CA ILE A 251 -20.80 23.71 18.72
C ILE A 251 -21.15 25.03 19.40
N GLU A 252 -22.29 25.66 19.08
CA GLU A 252 -22.78 26.87 19.77
C GLU A 252 -23.09 26.60 21.27
N ALA A 253 -23.67 25.45 21.58
CA ALA A 253 -23.94 25.08 22.99
C ALA A 253 -22.63 24.85 23.78
N ILE A 254 -21.60 24.28 23.15
CA ILE A 254 -20.25 24.18 23.72
C ILE A 254 -19.66 25.58 23.89
N GLY A 255 -19.81 26.47 22.88
CA GLY A 255 -19.32 27.84 22.90
C GLY A 255 -19.88 28.67 24.07
N LEU A 256 -21.15 28.48 24.40
CA LEU A 256 -21.78 29.14 25.58
C LEU A 256 -21.10 28.78 26.89
N LYS A 257 -20.63 27.56 27.04
CA LYS A 257 -19.94 27.11 28.26
C LYS A 257 -18.48 27.52 28.31
N TYR A 258 -17.79 27.47 27.18
CA TYR A 258 -16.34 27.72 27.06
C TYR A 258 -16.02 29.12 26.57
N ASN A 259 -17.00 30.05 26.57
CA ASN A 259 -16.87 31.48 26.24
C ASN A 259 -16.31 31.76 24.83
N PHE A 260 -16.77 31.03 23.82
CA PHE A 260 -16.47 31.34 22.41
C PHE A 260 -17.76 31.33 21.56
N THR A 261 -17.72 31.94 20.40
CA THR A 261 -18.82 31.95 19.42
C THR A 261 -18.33 31.36 18.08
N LEU A 262 -19.25 31.08 17.18
CA LEU A 262 -18.88 30.63 15.82
C LEU A 262 -18.05 31.67 15.05
N ASP A 263 -18.05 32.93 15.47
CA ASP A 263 -17.31 34.03 14.85
C ASP A 263 -15.90 34.22 15.46
N THR A 264 -15.61 33.59 16.57
CA THR A 264 -14.28 33.59 17.22
C THR A 264 -13.25 32.90 16.31
N PRO A 265 -12.08 33.51 16.03
CA PRO A 265 -10.97 32.82 15.34
C PRO A 265 -10.61 31.53 16.07
N PHE A 266 -10.28 30.49 15.32
CA PHE A 266 -10.04 29.17 15.93
C PHE A 266 -8.83 29.19 16.88
N GLU A 267 -7.80 30.02 16.59
CA GLU A 267 -6.62 30.22 17.46
C GLU A 267 -6.93 30.87 18.82
N ASP A 268 -8.06 31.57 18.94
CA ASP A 268 -8.48 32.24 20.20
C ASP A 268 -9.40 31.35 21.05
N ILE A 269 -9.74 30.14 20.59
CA ILE A 269 -10.56 29.17 21.35
C ILE A 269 -9.67 28.45 22.36
N SER A 270 -10.16 28.29 23.60
CA SER A 270 -9.39 27.60 24.65
C SER A 270 -9.03 26.15 24.28
N GLU A 271 -7.87 25.66 24.74
CA GLU A 271 -7.40 24.30 24.48
C GLU A 271 -8.41 23.23 24.91
N ASP A 272 -9.10 23.42 26.06
CA ASP A 272 -10.13 22.50 26.53
C ASP A 272 -11.31 22.44 25.56
N ALA A 273 -11.76 23.58 25.05
CA ALA A 273 -12.84 23.62 24.05
C ALA A 273 -12.39 23.01 22.72
N VAL A 274 -11.18 23.27 22.27
CA VAL A 274 -10.59 22.66 21.07
C VAL A 274 -10.53 21.14 21.22
N ASN A 275 -10.11 20.64 22.38
CA ASN A 275 -10.07 19.19 22.63
C ASN A 275 -11.48 18.58 22.56
N ILE A 276 -12.50 19.22 23.12
CA ILE A 276 -13.88 18.77 23.02
C ILE A 276 -14.38 18.80 21.56
N LEU A 277 -14.09 19.87 20.83
CA LEU A 277 -14.48 19.99 19.43
C LEU A 277 -13.84 18.90 18.55
N LEU A 278 -12.61 18.52 18.82
CA LEU A 278 -11.89 17.51 18.04
C LEU A 278 -12.22 16.09 18.50
N ASN A 279 -12.11 15.80 19.79
CA ASN A 279 -12.16 14.43 20.33
C ASN A 279 -13.51 14.05 20.95
N GLY A 280 -14.38 15.04 21.20
CA GLY A 280 -15.68 14.82 21.84
C GLY A 280 -15.62 14.79 23.37
N THR A 281 -16.78 14.57 23.98
CA THR A 281 -16.95 14.46 25.44
C THR A 281 -18.24 13.71 25.77
N GLU A 282 -18.25 13.04 26.90
CA GLU A 282 -19.47 12.42 27.47
C GLU A 282 -20.37 13.45 28.18
N GLU A 283 -19.90 14.67 28.35
CA GLU A 283 -20.65 15.74 28.95
C GLU A 283 -21.87 16.13 28.12
N LEU A 284 -23.01 16.33 28.75
CA LEU A 284 -24.26 16.71 28.10
C LEU A 284 -24.38 18.23 27.98
N PHE A 285 -24.53 18.72 26.78
CA PHE A 285 -24.83 20.12 26.47
C PHE A 285 -26.30 20.31 26.09
N THR A 286 -26.91 21.40 26.58
CA THR A 286 -28.28 21.74 26.20
C THR A 286 -28.26 22.46 24.84
N VAL A 287 -28.66 21.74 23.79
CA VAL A 287 -28.80 22.27 22.45
C VAL A 287 -30.22 22.81 22.23
N LYS A 288 -30.35 24.09 21.95
CA LYS A 288 -31.62 24.73 21.61
C LYS A 288 -31.95 24.56 20.13
N SER A 289 -33.14 24.04 19.85
CA SER A 289 -33.76 24.05 18.52
C SER A 289 -34.98 24.94 18.52
N ASP A 290 -35.45 25.39 17.38
CA ASP A 290 -36.53 26.40 17.26
C ASP A 290 -37.82 26.07 18.06
N ALA A 291 -38.04 24.78 18.35
CA ALA A 291 -39.21 24.31 19.09
C ALA A 291 -38.92 23.59 20.43
N ASN A 292 -37.70 23.04 20.63
CA ASN A 292 -37.36 22.18 21.77
C ASN A 292 -35.91 22.35 22.22
N SER A 293 -35.62 21.99 23.47
CA SER A 293 -34.25 21.88 24.00
C SER A 293 -33.90 20.40 24.20
N TYR A 294 -32.77 19.98 23.73
CA TYR A 294 -32.27 18.59 23.86
C TYR A 294 -30.91 18.58 24.58
N SER A 295 -30.74 17.61 25.47
CA SER A 295 -29.40 17.34 26.03
C SER A 295 -28.69 16.31 25.16
N SER A 296 -27.53 16.67 24.68
CA SER A 296 -26.72 15.81 23.79
C SER A 296 -25.23 15.91 24.13
N ALA A 297 -24.54 14.78 24.15
CA ALA A 297 -23.11 14.75 24.16
C ALA A 297 -22.57 15.10 22.75
N PHE A 298 -21.31 15.46 22.65
CA PHE A 298 -20.65 15.77 21.40
C PHE A 298 -19.60 14.74 21.08
N ASP A 299 -19.77 14.01 19.99
CA ASP A 299 -18.88 12.89 19.60
C ASP A 299 -17.46 13.34 19.18
N GLY A 300 -17.28 14.62 18.84
CA GLY A 300 -16.03 15.15 18.29
C GLY A 300 -15.87 14.93 16.78
N ILE A 301 -15.21 15.87 16.13
CA ILE A 301 -15.04 15.87 14.67
C ILE A 301 -14.13 14.72 14.23
N ALA A 302 -13.04 14.46 14.97
CA ALA A 302 -12.12 13.37 14.65
C ALA A 302 -12.79 11.99 14.77
N THR A 303 -13.58 11.79 15.82
CA THR A 303 -14.38 10.57 16.03
C THR A 303 -15.41 10.38 14.92
N HIS A 304 -16.07 11.47 14.52
CA HIS A 304 -17.02 11.44 13.40
C HIS A 304 -16.36 10.99 12.09
N ILE A 305 -15.18 11.54 11.74
CA ILE A 305 -14.42 11.14 10.56
C ILE A 305 -14.03 9.66 10.63
N SER A 306 -13.55 9.17 11.78
CA SER A 306 -13.17 7.77 11.98
C SER A 306 -14.35 6.83 11.81
N ARG A 307 -15.51 7.16 12.39
CA ARG A 307 -16.75 6.36 12.26
C ARG A 307 -17.22 6.27 10.81
N GLN A 308 -17.13 7.37 10.04
CA GLN A 308 -17.48 7.36 8.62
C GLN A 308 -16.57 6.46 7.77
N ALA A 309 -15.38 6.11 8.26
CA ALA A 309 -14.49 5.16 7.62
C ALA A 309 -14.85 3.69 7.89
N GLU A 310 -15.56 3.41 9.00
CA GLU A 310 -15.87 2.05 9.49
C GLU A 310 -17.23 1.54 9.01
N GLU A 311 -18.22 2.42 8.82
CA GLU A 311 -19.61 2.08 8.51
C GLU A 311 -19.85 1.90 7.00
N ASP A 312 -19.27 0.86 6.38
CA ASP A 312 -19.45 0.48 4.96
C ASP A 312 -19.47 1.67 3.98
N PRO A 313 -18.39 2.44 3.93
CA PRO A 313 -18.36 3.74 3.27
C PRO A 313 -18.44 3.63 1.75
N SER A 314 -19.21 4.49 1.13
CA SER A 314 -19.21 4.66 -0.32
C SER A 314 -17.80 5.11 -0.82
N PRO A 315 -17.44 4.87 -2.10
CA PRO A 315 -16.16 5.33 -2.65
C PRO A 315 -15.95 6.85 -2.58
N ALA A 316 -17.03 7.62 -2.51
CA ALA A 316 -16.98 9.07 -2.31
C ALA A 316 -16.64 9.42 -0.86
N MET A 317 -17.25 8.70 0.10
CA MET A 317 -16.98 8.86 1.53
C MET A 317 -15.55 8.47 1.88
N LEU A 318 -15.04 7.37 1.34
CA LEU A 318 -13.63 6.98 1.53
C LEU A 318 -12.67 8.08 1.07
N ARG A 319 -12.91 8.69 -0.09
CA ARG A 319 -12.09 9.81 -0.58
C ARG A 319 -12.18 11.05 0.31
N TRP A 320 -13.38 11.31 0.86
CA TRP A 320 -13.57 12.40 1.80
C TRP A 320 -12.78 12.14 3.11
N VAL A 321 -12.86 10.95 3.69
CA VAL A 321 -12.06 10.54 4.87
C VAL A 321 -10.56 10.61 4.59
N GLU A 322 -10.11 10.13 3.42
CA GLU A 322 -8.69 10.20 3.02
C GLU A 322 -8.17 11.65 2.97
N GLY A 323 -9.06 12.63 2.70
CA GLY A 323 -8.71 14.06 2.76
C GLY A 323 -8.29 14.53 4.15
N PHE A 324 -8.82 13.93 5.22
CA PHE A 324 -8.60 14.35 6.61
C PHE A 324 -7.76 13.37 7.44
N THR A 325 -7.28 12.30 6.84
CA THR A 325 -6.46 11.28 7.51
C THR A 325 -5.07 11.18 6.91
N ASN A 326 -4.12 10.69 7.70
CA ASN A 326 -2.80 10.26 7.25
C ASN A 326 -2.64 8.76 7.48
N LYS A 327 -1.90 8.09 6.59
CA LYS A 327 -1.47 6.72 6.82
C LYS A 327 -0.19 6.73 7.64
N ILE A 328 -0.28 6.22 8.85
CA ILE A 328 0.85 6.04 9.76
C ILE A 328 1.10 4.55 10.00
N ASN A 329 2.30 4.20 10.41
CA ASN A 329 2.60 2.83 10.81
C ASN A 329 1.70 2.44 11.99
N CYS A 330 1.18 1.22 11.95
CA CYS A 330 0.38 0.67 13.03
C CYS A 330 1.20 0.63 14.32
N SER A 331 0.69 1.24 15.40
CA SER A 331 1.37 1.31 16.70
C SER A 331 1.56 -0.06 17.37
N VAL A 332 0.75 -1.07 17.00
CA VAL A 332 0.82 -2.41 17.59
C VAL A 332 1.86 -3.29 16.90
N CYS A 333 1.95 -3.24 15.57
CA CYS A 333 2.88 -4.08 14.81
C CYS A 333 4.03 -3.29 14.17
N GLU A 334 4.09 -1.97 14.35
CA GLU A 334 5.17 -1.10 13.85
C GLU A 334 5.47 -1.27 12.36
N GLY A 335 4.44 -1.60 11.57
CA GLY A 335 4.56 -1.82 10.12
C GLY A 335 4.82 -3.28 9.70
N THR A 336 5.12 -4.19 10.62
CA THR A 336 5.43 -5.61 10.30
C THR A 336 4.23 -6.40 9.77
N ARG A 337 3.00 -5.91 9.94
CA ARG A 337 1.73 -6.50 9.51
C ARG A 337 1.31 -7.78 10.24
N LEU A 338 2.20 -8.38 11.04
CA LEU A 338 2.01 -9.67 11.69
C LEU A 338 1.67 -9.52 13.17
N LYS A 339 1.08 -10.58 13.73
CA LYS A 339 0.93 -10.75 15.18
C LYS A 339 2.29 -10.84 15.84
N LYS A 340 2.35 -10.43 17.12
CA LYS A 340 3.57 -10.41 17.91
C LYS A 340 4.21 -11.80 18.00
N GLU A 341 3.42 -12.85 18.17
CA GLU A 341 3.88 -14.22 18.27
C GLU A 341 4.65 -14.68 17.03
N ALA A 342 4.18 -14.30 15.83
CA ALA A 342 4.83 -14.67 14.57
C ALA A 342 6.24 -14.07 14.43
N LEU A 343 6.49 -12.92 15.04
CA LEU A 343 7.79 -12.22 15.00
C LEU A 343 8.82 -12.83 15.93
N TYR A 344 8.39 -13.70 16.85
CA TYR A 344 9.29 -14.40 17.79
C TYR A 344 9.69 -15.80 17.34
N PHE A 345 9.36 -16.16 16.10
CA PHE A 345 10.01 -17.27 15.40
C PHE A 345 11.20 -16.73 14.63
N LYS A 346 12.37 -17.31 14.85
CA LYS A 346 13.63 -16.85 14.26
C LYS A 346 14.36 -17.97 13.53
N ILE A 347 15.07 -17.59 12.49
CA ILE A 347 16.06 -18.41 11.79
C ILE A 347 17.35 -17.60 11.80
N ASP A 348 18.42 -18.14 12.35
CA ASP A 348 19.69 -17.42 12.46
C ASP A 348 19.50 -15.99 13.00
N GLU A 349 18.87 -15.89 14.17
CA GLU A 349 18.52 -14.64 14.90
C GLU A 349 17.58 -13.66 14.19
N LYS A 350 17.15 -13.94 12.96
CA LYS A 350 16.26 -13.08 12.16
C LYS A 350 14.84 -13.61 12.11
N ASN A 351 13.85 -12.72 12.25
CA ASN A 351 12.44 -13.03 12.03
C ASN A 351 12.02 -12.74 10.56
N ILE A 352 10.82 -13.19 10.19
CA ILE A 352 10.33 -13.07 8.82
C ILE A 352 10.15 -11.61 8.36
N SER A 353 9.81 -10.69 9.27
CA SER A 353 9.66 -9.26 8.94
C SER A 353 11.01 -8.62 8.67
N GLU A 354 12.00 -8.87 9.52
CA GLU A 354 13.38 -8.38 9.31
C GLU A 354 13.96 -8.83 7.98
N LEU A 355 13.74 -10.09 7.58
CA LEU A 355 14.15 -10.57 6.25
C LEU A 355 13.37 -9.90 5.12
N SER A 356 12.08 -9.64 5.33
CA SER A 356 11.24 -9.00 4.31
C SER A 356 11.54 -7.50 4.12
N GLU A 357 12.18 -6.87 5.09
CA GLU A 357 12.59 -5.46 5.05
C GLU A 357 14.01 -5.26 4.51
N MET A 358 14.78 -6.33 4.34
CA MET A 358 16.09 -6.26 3.71
C MET A 358 15.96 -5.96 2.21
N ASP A 359 16.89 -5.17 1.68
CA ASP A 359 17.08 -5.06 0.23
C ASP A 359 17.41 -6.43 -0.37
N ILE A 360 16.95 -6.70 -1.59
CA ILE A 360 17.09 -8.00 -2.26
C ILE A 360 18.55 -8.46 -2.33
N ASN A 361 19.51 -7.55 -2.55
CA ASN A 361 20.94 -7.88 -2.53
C ASN A 361 21.40 -8.37 -1.15
N ILE A 362 21.03 -7.65 -0.08
CA ILE A 362 21.38 -8.01 1.30
C ILE A 362 20.72 -9.34 1.70
N LEU A 363 19.45 -9.51 1.30
CA LEU A 363 18.72 -10.75 1.52
C LEU A 363 19.37 -11.93 0.79
N GLY A 364 19.80 -11.73 -0.46
CA GLY A 364 20.53 -12.73 -1.24
C GLY A 364 21.82 -13.13 -0.56
N ASP A 365 22.60 -12.16 -0.08
CA ASP A 365 23.85 -12.41 0.66
C ASP A 365 23.58 -13.12 2.00
N TRP A 366 22.52 -12.79 2.71
CA TRP A 366 22.13 -13.47 3.93
C TRP A 366 21.80 -14.95 3.69
N PHE A 367 21.18 -15.30 2.57
CA PHE A 367 20.90 -16.69 2.22
C PHE A 367 22.13 -17.46 1.70
N LYS A 368 23.22 -16.79 1.31
CA LYS A 368 24.46 -17.47 0.93
C LYS A 368 25.08 -18.18 2.11
N GLY A 369 25.28 -19.49 2.00
CA GLY A 369 25.93 -20.31 3.04
C GLY A 369 25.16 -20.42 4.35
N ILE A 370 23.84 -20.19 4.35
CA ILE A 370 22.97 -20.31 5.52
C ILE A 370 23.02 -21.73 6.11
N GLU A 371 23.33 -22.73 5.29
CA GLU A 371 23.46 -24.14 5.72
C GLU A 371 24.50 -24.33 6.86
N LYS A 372 25.53 -23.48 6.90
CA LYS A 372 26.55 -23.50 7.96
C LYS A 372 26.02 -22.96 9.29
N ARG A 373 24.96 -22.20 9.26
CA ARG A 373 24.33 -21.52 10.41
C ARG A 373 23.09 -22.26 10.92
N LEU A 374 22.59 -23.22 10.15
CA LEU A 374 21.45 -24.05 10.48
C LEU A 374 21.92 -25.38 11.11
N SER A 375 21.09 -25.95 11.99
CA SER A 375 21.30 -27.31 12.51
C SER A 375 21.14 -28.36 11.40
N LYS A 376 21.65 -29.58 11.64
CA LYS A 376 21.52 -30.69 10.69
C LYS A 376 20.06 -30.99 10.32
N SER A 377 19.16 -30.94 11.30
CA SER A 377 17.73 -31.18 11.09
C SER A 377 17.10 -30.07 10.23
N GLN A 378 17.38 -28.81 10.55
CA GLN A 378 16.91 -27.67 9.78
C GLN A 378 17.38 -27.72 8.32
N ASN A 379 18.64 -28.11 8.10
CA ASN A 379 19.20 -28.22 6.75
C ASN A 379 18.46 -29.25 5.89
N VAL A 380 18.11 -30.42 6.46
CA VAL A 380 17.36 -31.43 5.73
C VAL A 380 15.97 -30.92 5.35
N ILE A 381 15.29 -30.25 6.28
CA ILE A 381 13.94 -29.73 6.09
C ILE A 381 13.92 -28.55 5.09
N ALA A 382 14.89 -27.65 5.21
CA ALA A 382 14.90 -26.40 4.45
C ALA A 382 15.45 -26.50 3.02
N LYS A 383 16.14 -27.59 2.67
CA LYS A 383 16.91 -27.76 1.43
C LYS A 383 16.19 -27.28 0.17
N GLU A 384 15.02 -27.81 -0.11
CA GLU A 384 14.26 -27.47 -1.34
C GLU A 384 13.70 -26.04 -1.27
N VAL A 385 13.23 -25.62 -0.10
CA VAL A 385 12.69 -24.26 0.11
C VAL A 385 13.78 -23.21 -0.08
N LEU A 386 15.00 -23.46 0.43
CA LEU A 386 16.14 -22.55 0.25
C LEU A 386 16.57 -22.45 -1.22
N LYS A 387 16.51 -23.54 -1.97
CA LYS A 387 16.76 -23.54 -3.41
C LYS A 387 15.79 -22.61 -4.14
N GLU A 388 14.48 -22.76 -3.87
CA GLU A 388 13.45 -21.95 -4.49
C GLU A 388 13.57 -20.45 -4.14
N ILE A 389 13.84 -20.12 -2.88
CA ILE A 389 14.06 -18.74 -2.44
C ILE A 389 15.25 -18.12 -3.17
N ARG A 390 16.39 -18.80 -3.22
CA ARG A 390 17.61 -18.31 -3.88
C ARG A 390 17.40 -18.11 -5.37
N THR A 391 16.74 -19.03 -6.02
CA THR A 391 16.43 -18.94 -7.45
C THR A 391 15.60 -17.70 -7.76
N ARG A 392 14.52 -17.45 -6.99
CA ARG A 392 13.66 -16.28 -7.18
C ARG A 392 14.36 -14.96 -6.83
N ILE A 393 15.18 -14.94 -5.79
CA ILE A 393 16.02 -13.78 -5.46
C ILE A 393 17.01 -13.52 -6.61
N GLY A 394 17.63 -14.55 -7.18
CA GLY A 394 18.52 -14.46 -8.33
C GLY A 394 17.85 -13.74 -9.50
N PHE A 395 16.63 -14.12 -9.85
CA PHE A 395 15.89 -13.47 -10.95
C PHE A 395 15.59 -11.98 -10.69
N LEU A 396 15.30 -11.61 -9.44
CA LEU A 396 15.12 -10.20 -9.10
C LEU A 396 16.43 -9.41 -9.24
N LEU A 397 17.55 -10.00 -8.89
CA LEU A 397 18.87 -9.39 -9.06
C LEU A 397 19.25 -9.25 -10.55
N GLU A 398 18.96 -10.27 -11.37
CA GLU A 398 19.20 -10.26 -12.81
C GLU A 398 18.44 -9.13 -13.51
N VAL A 399 17.20 -8.86 -13.11
CA VAL A 399 16.43 -7.74 -13.70
C VAL A 399 16.74 -6.38 -13.04
N GLY A 400 17.77 -6.27 -12.20
CA GLY A 400 18.24 -5.02 -11.60
C GLY A 400 17.33 -4.46 -10.51
N LEU A 401 16.67 -5.31 -9.72
CA LEU A 401 15.83 -4.93 -8.58
C LEU A 401 16.51 -5.19 -7.22
N ASP A 402 17.82 -4.96 -7.16
CA ASP A 402 18.69 -5.20 -6.02
C ASP A 402 18.36 -4.34 -4.78
N TYR A 403 17.77 -3.16 -4.99
CA TYR A 403 17.42 -2.16 -3.96
C TYR A 403 15.99 -2.26 -3.41
N VAL A 404 15.18 -3.17 -3.93
CA VAL A 404 13.77 -3.31 -3.51
C VAL A 404 13.68 -4.27 -2.33
N THR A 405 12.72 -4.04 -1.41
CA THR A 405 12.45 -4.94 -0.30
C THR A 405 11.23 -5.82 -0.57
N LEU A 406 11.15 -7.01 0.03
CA LEU A 406 9.99 -7.89 -0.14
C LEU A 406 8.70 -7.31 0.46
N ASN A 407 8.81 -6.51 1.52
CA ASN A 407 7.67 -5.86 2.19
C ASN A 407 7.14 -4.63 1.43
N ARG A 408 7.85 -4.15 0.41
CA ARG A 408 7.43 -2.99 -0.37
C ARG A 408 6.08 -3.23 -1.06
N SER A 409 5.14 -2.32 -0.81
CA SER A 409 3.79 -2.40 -1.40
C SER A 409 3.82 -2.22 -2.92
N SER A 410 3.05 -3.04 -3.64
CA SER A 410 2.92 -2.93 -5.10
C SER A 410 2.42 -1.57 -5.59
N LYS A 411 1.66 -0.84 -4.75
CA LYS A 411 1.17 0.51 -5.06
C LYS A 411 2.27 1.57 -5.18
N THR A 412 3.42 1.33 -4.56
CA THR A 412 4.56 2.27 -4.52
C THR A 412 5.58 2.00 -5.62
N LEU A 413 5.36 0.95 -6.40
CA LEU A 413 6.25 0.60 -7.51
C LEU A 413 6.01 1.51 -8.71
N SER A 414 7.08 1.92 -9.36
CA SER A 414 7.02 2.52 -10.70
C SER A 414 6.55 1.51 -11.74
N GLY A 415 6.06 1.97 -12.88
CA GLY A 415 5.64 1.09 -13.97
C GLY A 415 6.73 0.11 -14.39
N GLY A 416 7.96 0.58 -14.56
CA GLY A 416 9.10 -0.27 -14.92
C GLY A 416 9.50 -1.26 -13.82
N GLU A 417 9.44 -0.88 -12.53
CA GLU A 417 9.67 -1.83 -11.42
C GLU A 417 8.63 -2.95 -11.42
N ALA A 418 7.35 -2.60 -11.56
CA ALA A 418 6.27 -3.58 -11.59
C ALA A 418 6.39 -4.54 -12.78
N GLN A 419 6.78 -4.03 -13.95
CA GLN A 419 7.02 -4.82 -15.16
C GLN A 419 8.18 -5.81 -14.97
N ARG A 420 9.30 -5.35 -14.39
CA ARG A 420 10.47 -6.20 -14.11
C ARG A 420 10.20 -7.26 -13.04
N ILE A 421 9.42 -6.96 -12.01
CA ILE A 421 8.98 -7.97 -11.04
C ILE A 421 8.18 -9.07 -11.73
N ARG A 422 7.27 -8.72 -12.64
CA ARG A 422 6.53 -9.71 -13.44
C ARG A 422 7.45 -10.51 -14.34
N LEU A 423 8.41 -9.86 -14.99
CA LEU A 423 9.40 -10.54 -15.80
C LEU A 423 10.19 -11.55 -14.97
N ALA A 424 10.71 -11.14 -13.81
CA ALA A 424 11.44 -12.03 -12.89
C ALA A 424 10.57 -13.22 -12.44
N THR A 425 9.28 -13.00 -12.18
CA THR A 425 8.35 -14.08 -11.83
C THR A 425 8.13 -15.05 -12.97
N GLN A 426 8.04 -14.56 -14.21
CA GLN A 426 7.89 -15.40 -15.42
C GLN A 426 9.14 -16.19 -15.75
N ILE A 427 10.32 -15.58 -15.62
CA ILE A 427 11.61 -16.29 -15.75
C ILE A 427 11.66 -17.42 -14.70
N GLY A 428 11.20 -17.13 -13.49
CA GLY A 428 11.15 -18.10 -12.38
C GLY A 428 10.24 -19.30 -12.62
N SER A 429 9.26 -19.20 -13.51
CA SER A 429 8.37 -20.31 -13.86
C SER A 429 9.05 -21.43 -14.66
N GLN A 430 10.24 -21.18 -15.22
CA GLN A 430 11.01 -22.10 -16.05
C GLN A 430 10.22 -22.74 -17.21
N LEU A 431 9.21 -22.03 -17.72
CA LEU A 431 8.42 -22.49 -18.86
C LEU A 431 9.28 -22.48 -20.13
N VAL A 432 9.07 -23.48 -21.00
CA VAL A 432 9.77 -23.65 -22.28
C VAL A 432 8.73 -23.65 -23.40
N GLY A 433 9.10 -23.11 -24.57
CA GLY A 433 8.22 -23.06 -25.74
C GLY A 433 7.16 -21.95 -25.65
N VAL A 434 7.39 -20.92 -24.83
CA VAL A 434 6.47 -19.78 -24.62
C VAL A 434 6.92 -18.58 -25.46
N LEU A 435 5.95 -17.84 -26.01
CA LEU A 435 6.19 -16.53 -26.61
C LEU A 435 5.93 -15.44 -25.54
N TYR A 436 6.98 -14.75 -25.15
CA TYR A 436 6.91 -13.59 -24.26
C TYR A 436 6.82 -12.30 -25.08
N ILE A 437 5.82 -11.47 -24.77
CA ILE A 437 5.63 -10.17 -25.41
C ILE A 437 5.80 -9.09 -24.35
N LEU A 438 6.77 -8.18 -24.55
CA LEU A 438 7.07 -7.08 -23.63
C LEU A 438 6.92 -5.74 -24.38
N ASP A 439 6.34 -4.76 -23.69
CA ASP A 439 6.13 -3.41 -24.17
C ASP A 439 7.01 -2.44 -23.38
N GLU A 440 7.99 -1.80 -24.05
CA GLU A 440 8.96 -0.85 -23.51
C GLU A 440 9.60 -1.27 -22.15
N PRO A 441 10.20 -2.45 -22.01
CA PRO A 441 10.73 -2.92 -20.74
C PRO A 441 11.92 -2.10 -20.20
N SER A 442 12.60 -1.32 -21.05
CA SER A 442 13.71 -0.44 -20.66
C SER A 442 13.28 0.88 -20.04
N ILE A 443 11.96 1.20 -20.04
CA ILE A 443 11.47 2.50 -19.61
C ILE A 443 11.87 2.84 -18.15
N GLY A 444 12.43 4.03 -17.97
CA GLY A 444 12.87 4.51 -16.65
C GLY A 444 14.12 3.84 -16.10
N LEU A 445 14.79 2.98 -16.90
CA LEU A 445 16.07 2.40 -16.54
C LEU A 445 17.23 3.38 -16.78
N HIS A 446 18.27 3.22 -15.96
CA HIS A 446 19.59 3.76 -16.25
C HIS A 446 20.30 2.85 -17.25
N GLN A 447 21.19 3.41 -18.09
CA GLN A 447 21.93 2.65 -19.09
C GLN A 447 22.63 1.39 -18.51
N ARG A 448 23.20 1.51 -17.30
CA ARG A 448 23.81 0.38 -16.60
C ARG A 448 22.83 -0.78 -16.37
N ASP A 449 21.57 -0.47 -16.07
CA ASP A 449 20.56 -1.47 -15.73
C ASP A 449 19.96 -2.12 -17.00
N ASN A 450 20.05 -1.44 -18.17
CA ASN A 450 19.66 -2.02 -19.47
C ASN A 450 20.48 -3.25 -19.82
N VAL A 451 21.79 -3.27 -19.53
CA VAL A 451 22.66 -4.43 -19.78
C VAL A 451 22.12 -5.68 -19.09
N ARG A 452 21.77 -5.56 -17.80
CA ARG A 452 21.21 -6.69 -17.03
C ARG A 452 19.87 -7.16 -17.60
N LEU A 453 19.00 -6.22 -18.00
CA LEU A 453 17.72 -6.56 -18.61
C LEU A 453 17.91 -7.31 -19.94
N ILE A 454 18.83 -6.87 -20.80
CA ILE A 454 19.16 -7.54 -22.06
C ILE A 454 19.66 -8.96 -21.80
N GLU A 455 20.56 -9.14 -20.83
CA GLU A 455 21.06 -10.46 -20.43
C GLU A 455 19.93 -11.37 -19.94
N ALA A 456 19.02 -10.87 -19.11
CA ALA A 456 17.87 -11.61 -18.61
C ALA A 456 16.93 -12.05 -19.77
N LEU A 457 16.69 -11.18 -20.76
CA LEU A 457 15.88 -11.51 -21.94
C LEU A 457 16.56 -12.55 -22.84
N LYS A 458 17.90 -12.46 -23.01
CA LYS A 458 18.68 -13.47 -23.73
C LYS A 458 18.63 -14.83 -23.02
N ASN A 459 18.80 -14.85 -21.70
CA ASN A 459 18.67 -16.07 -20.91
C ASN A 459 17.29 -16.71 -21.07
N LEU A 460 16.20 -15.89 -21.05
CA LEU A 460 14.84 -16.37 -21.26
C LEU A 460 14.66 -17.03 -22.66
N ARG A 461 15.27 -16.45 -23.70
CA ARG A 461 15.33 -17.01 -25.05
C ARG A 461 16.12 -18.33 -25.07
N ASP A 462 17.29 -18.36 -24.45
CA ASP A 462 18.23 -19.47 -24.51
C ASP A 462 17.71 -20.74 -23.80
N VAL A 463 16.76 -20.60 -22.87
CA VAL A 463 16.02 -21.72 -22.27
C VAL A 463 15.04 -22.38 -23.27
N GLY A 464 14.82 -21.80 -24.46
CA GLY A 464 13.96 -22.36 -25.51
C GLY A 464 12.64 -21.61 -25.70
N ASN A 465 12.59 -20.33 -25.31
CA ASN A 465 11.44 -19.46 -25.52
C ASN A 465 11.66 -18.49 -26.69
N SER A 466 10.59 -17.83 -27.10
CA SER A 466 10.64 -16.69 -28.01
C SER A 466 10.33 -15.41 -27.24
N VAL A 467 11.10 -14.34 -27.51
CA VAL A 467 10.92 -13.05 -26.84
C VAL A 467 10.71 -11.97 -27.88
N LEU A 468 9.53 -11.34 -27.85
CA LEU A 468 9.17 -10.22 -28.71
C LEU A 468 9.10 -8.95 -27.87
N VAL A 469 9.87 -7.94 -28.24
CA VAL A 469 10.00 -6.70 -27.49
C VAL A 469 9.64 -5.52 -28.38
N VAL A 470 8.72 -4.69 -27.92
CA VAL A 470 8.46 -3.37 -28.51
C VAL A 470 9.39 -2.39 -27.81
N GLU A 471 10.33 -1.76 -28.54
CA GLU A 471 11.38 -0.96 -27.91
C GLU A 471 11.88 0.20 -28.77
N HIS A 472 12.45 1.19 -28.08
CA HIS A 472 13.07 2.38 -28.67
C HIS A 472 14.55 2.54 -28.25
N ASP A 473 15.01 1.74 -27.29
CA ASP A 473 16.38 1.80 -26.80
C ASP A 473 17.38 1.24 -27.81
N LYS A 474 18.45 1.99 -28.08
CA LYS A 474 19.46 1.64 -29.04
C LYS A 474 20.14 0.31 -28.73
N ASP A 475 20.49 0.07 -27.46
CA ASP A 475 21.26 -1.12 -27.10
C ASP A 475 20.38 -2.38 -27.21
N MET A 476 19.08 -2.27 -26.82
CA MET A 476 18.10 -3.34 -27.03
C MET A 476 17.97 -3.73 -28.52
N ILE A 477 17.85 -2.72 -29.38
CA ILE A 477 17.70 -2.95 -30.84
C ILE A 477 18.93 -3.64 -31.39
N VAL A 478 20.15 -3.18 -31.06
CA VAL A 478 21.42 -3.71 -31.58
C VAL A 478 21.70 -5.11 -31.03
N GLU A 479 21.32 -5.42 -29.81
CA GLU A 479 21.56 -6.70 -29.12
C GLU A 479 20.49 -7.78 -29.41
N SER A 480 19.41 -7.43 -30.13
CA SER A 480 18.38 -8.37 -30.55
C SER A 480 18.89 -9.29 -31.69
N ASP A 481 18.25 -10.43 -31.89
CA ASP A 481 18.56 -11.36 -32.98
C ASP A 481 17.93 -10.91 -34.31
N TYR A 482 16.78 -10.23 -34.23
CA TYR A 482 16.03 -9.79 -35.41
C TYR A 482 15.25 -8.51 -35.10
N VAL A 483 15.23 -7.57 -36.05
CA VAL A 483 14.56 -6.27 -35.94
C VAL A 483 13.47 -6.16 -36.98
N ILE A 484 12.28 -5.71 -36.55
CA ILE A 484 11.17 -5.34 -37.44
C ILE A 484 10.92 -3.85 -37.21
N ASP A 485 11.23 -3.02 -38.23
CA ASP A 485 11.03 -1.57 -38.18
C ASP A 485 9.71 -1.19 -38.86
N ILE A 486 8.84 -0.50 -38.12
CA ILE A 486 7.49 -0.11 -38.57
C ILE A 486 7.44 1.40 -38.77
N GLY A 487 6.94 1.81 -39.93
CA GLY A 487 6.89 3.22 -40.29
C GLY A 487 6.15 3.45 -41.61
N PRO A 488 6.57 4.44 -42.45
CA PRO A 488 7.67 5.42 -42.21
C PRO A 488 7.31 6.55 -41.24
N GLY A 489 6.02 6.83 -41.01
CA GLY A 489 5.53 7.88 -40.13
C GLY A 489 4.60 7.34 -39.05
N ALA A 490 3.80 8.22 -38.44
CA ALA A 490 2.81 7.88 -37.45
C ALA A 490 1.37 7.93 -38.00
N GLY A 491 0.44 7.24 -37.35
CA GLY A 491 -0.98 7.23 -37.71
C GLY A 491 -1.22 6.74 -39.13
N VAL A 492 -1.95 7.51 -39.93
CA VAL A 492 -2.28 7.17 -41.34
C VAL A 492 -1.05 7.05 -42.27
N HIS A 493 0.06 7.63 -41.86
CA HIS A 493 1.34 7.58 -42.58
C HIS A 493 2.26 6.46 -42.10
N GLY A 494 1.85 5.66 -41.15
CA GLY A 494 2.56 4.55 -40.56
C GLY A 494 1.96 3.18 -40.92
N GLY A 495 2.21 2.20 -40.06
CA GLY A 495 1.62 0.87 -40.14
C GLY A 495 2.16 -0.05 -41.22
N ARG A 496 3.35 0.24 -41.75
CA ARG A 496 4.04 -0.60 -42.77
C ARG A 496 5.35 -1.11 -42.22
N VAL A 497 5.69 -2.35 -42.51
CA VAL A 497 7.04 -2.87 -42.26
C VAL A 497 7.98 -2.23 -43.28
N ILE A 498 8.91 -1.41 -42.83
CA ILE A 498 9.86 -0.69 -43.68
C ILE A 498 11.24 -1.36 -43.74
N ALA A 499 11.58 -2.14 -42.72
CA ALA A 499 12.73 -3.01 -42.65
C ALA A 499 12.45 -4.23 -41.79
N ALA A 500 12.99 -5.39 -42.16
CA ALA A 500 12.90 -6.61 -41.37
C ALA A 500 14.14 -7.46 -41.65
N ALA A 501 15.10 -7.47 -40.71
CA ALA A 501 16.39 -8.14 -40.88
C ALA A 501 17.13 -8.27 -39.55
N PRO A 502 18.18 -9.07 -39.44
CA PRO A 502 19.14 -9.01 -38.33
C PRO A 502 19.73 -7.61 -38.19
N PRO A 503 20.11 -7.16 -36.98
CA PRO A 503 20.53 -5.78 -36.71
C PRO A 503 21.61 -5.25 -37.65
N LYS A 504 22.64 -6.04 -37.94
CA LYS A 504 23.75 -5.63 -38.85
C LYS A 504 23.28 -5.34 -40.28
N GLU A 505 22.27 -6.04 -40.76
CA GLU A 505 21.68 -5.82 -42.08
C GLU A 505 20.66 -4.69 -42.04
N MET A 506 19.85 -4.61 -40.98
CA MET A 506 18.86 -3.56 -40.74
C MET A 506 19.49 -2.16 -40.80
N LEU A 507 20.70 -1.98 -40.25
CA LEU A 507 21.44 -0.70 -40.30
C LEU A 507 21.82 -0.22 -41.69
N LYS A 508 21.75 -1.07 -42.74
CA LYS A 508 21.96 -0.69 -44.13
C LYS A 508 20.72 -0.13 -44.83
N PHE A 509 19.53 -0.33 -44.23
CA PHE A 509 18.29 0.22 -44.79
C PHE A 509 18.22 1.74 -44.58
N ASN A 510 17.52 2.41 -45.48
CA ASN A 510 17.30 3.85 -45.40
C ASN A 510 16.06 4.15 -44.56
N THR A 511 16.15 3.92 -43.24
CA THR A 511 15.08 4.18 -42.27
C THR A 511 15.53 5.20 -41.22
N ILE A 512 14.57 5.90 -40.64
CA ILE A 512 14.84 6.87 -39.55
C ILE A 512 15.56 6.17 -38.39
N THR A 513 15.13 4.97 -38.01
CA THR A 513 15.73 4.16 -36.97
C THR A 513 17.20 3.84 -37.25
N ALA A 514 17.52 3.38 -38.47
CA ALA A 514 18.88 3.11 -38.87
C ALA A 514 19.76 4.37 -38.89
N ASP A 515 19.22 5.51 -39.32
CA ASP A 515 19.95 6.79 -39.35
C ASP A 515 20.36 7.24 -37.93
N TYR A 516 19.47 7.11 -36.91
CA TYR A 516 19.82 7.44 -35.52
C TYR A 516 20.81 6.43 -34.92
N ILE A 517 20.65 5.14 -35.17
CA ILE A 517 21.55 4.11 -34.61
C ILE A 517 22.94 4.26 -35.20
N THR A 518 23.07 4.52 -36.51
CA THR A 518 24.35 4.71 -37.20
C THR A 518 24.99 6.08 -36.96
N GLY A 519 24.26 7.02 -36.37
CA GLY A 519 24.74 8.38 -36.10
C GLY A 519 24.68 9.33 -37.33
N LYS A 520 24.05 8.91 -38.46
CA LYS A 520 23.75 9.82 -39.58
C LYS A 520 22.84 10.96 -39.14
N ARG A 521 21.90 10.67 -38.23
CA ARG A 521 21.08 11.65 -37.51
C ARG A 521 21.41 11.61 -36.03
N SER A 522 21.46 12.76 -35.39
CA SER A 522 21.69 12.88 -33.96
C SER A 522 21.01 14.15 -33.42
N ILE A 523 20.70 14.15 -32.13
CA ILE A 523 20.29 15.38 -31.45
C ILE A 523 21.53 16.21 -31.19
N GLU A 524 21.56 17.42 -31.77
CA GLU A 524 22.71 18.31 -31.67
C GLU A 524 22.95 18.74 -30.23
N VAL A 525 24.18 18.60 -29.76
CA VAL A 525 24.62 19.10 -28.45
C VAL A 525 24.93 20.59 -28.62
N PRO A 526 24.25 21.48 -27.84
CA PRO A 526 24.51 22.93 -27.95
C PRO A 526 25.95 23.26 -27.63
N LYS A 527 26.63 23.96 -28.55
CA LYS A 527 28.03 24.43 -28.37
C LYS A 527 28.13 25.45 -27.22
N VAL A 528 27.08 26.26 -27.02
CA VAL A 528 27.03 27.29 -25.97
C VAL A 528 25.86 26.97 -25.03
N ARG A 529 26.13 26.86 -23.74
CA ARG A 529 25.11 26.64 -22.71
C ARG A 529 24.56 27.96 -22.19
N ARG A 530 23.25 28.02 -21.91
CA ARG A 530 22.61 29.20 -21.31
C ARG A 530 23.20 29.53 -19.94
N LYS A 531 23.50 30.79 -19.69
CA LYS A 531 23.99 31.26 -18.40
C LYS A 531 22.92 31.21 -17.29
N GLY A 532 21.62 31.24 -17.66
CA GLY A 532 20.50 31.37 -16.75
C GLY A 532 20.26 32.84 -16.35
N ASN A 533 19.37 33.05 -15.38
CA ASN A 533 19.03 34.41 -14.90
C ASN A 533 19.75 34.80 -13.58
N GLY A 534 20.71 34.00 -13.12
CA GLY A 534 21.44 34.21 -11.88
C GLY A 534 20.68 33.82 -10.59
N LYS A 535 19.37 33.54 -10.68
CA LYS A 535 18.53 33.14 -9.56
C LYS A 535 18.59 31.64 -9.37
N LYS A 536 18.33 31.14 -8.15
CA LYS A 536 18.36 29.71 -7.82
C LYS A 536 17.37 29.37 -6.74
N LEU A 537 16.88 28.13 -6.76
CA LEU A 537 16.24 27.49 -5.63
C LEU A 537 17.28 26.70 -4.85
N VAL A 538 17.24 26.76 -3.54
CA VAL A 538 18.18 26.04 -2.67
C VAL A 538 17.40 25.20 -1.68
N LEU A 539 17.52 23.88 -1.81
CA LEU A 539 16.94 22.89 -0.93
C LEU A 539 18.04 22.22 -0.13
N LYS A 540 17.94 22.22 1.20
CA LYS A 540 18.99 21.70 2.10
C LYS A 540 18.47 20.65 3.06
N GLY A 541 19.31 19.65 3.32
CA GLY A 541 19.12 18.72 4.41
C GLY A 541 18.00 17.71 4.19
N CYS A 542 17.81 17.20 2.98
CA CYS A 542 16.80 16.19 2.67
C CYS A 542 17.22 14.81 3.20
N THR A 543 16.36 14.18 4.01
CA THR A 543 16.64 12.91 4.69
C THR A 543 15.55 11.84 4.48
N GLY A 544 14.57 12.09 3.60
CA GLY A 544 13.50 11.14 3.32
C GLY A 544 13.99 9.91 2.55
N HIS A 545 13.44 8.75 2.87
CA HIS A 545 13.80 7.45 2.27
C HIS A 545 15.32 7.21 2.32
N ASN A 546 15.96 7.03 1.17
CA ASN A 546 17.41 6.79 1.06
C ASN A 546 18.28 8.06 0.98
N LEU A 547 17.68 9.25 1.07
CA LEU A 547 18.41 10.52 1.00
C LEU A 547 19.26 10.73 2.26
N LYS A 548 20.56 10.96 2.08
CA LYS A 548 21.53 11.11 3.18
C LYS A 548 21.90 12.59 3.37
N ASN A 549 20.98 13.39 3.95
CA ASN A 549 21.18 14.81 4.21
C ASN A 549 21.56 15.61 2.94
N VAL A 550 20.86 15.31 1.83
CA VAL A 550 21.17 15.85 0.51
C VAL A 550 20.82 17.34 0.46
N SER A 551 21.73 18.16 -0.10
CA SER A 551 21.47 19.55 -0.42
C SER A 551 21.72 19.81 -1.89
N VAL A 552 20.82 20.57 -2.54
CA VAL A 552 20.89 20.84 -3.99
C VAL A 552 20.55 22.30 -4.28
N GLU A 553 21.30 22.89 -5.21
CA GLU A 553 21.02 24.18 -5.81
C GLU A 553 20.48 23.99 -7.23
N ILE A 554 19.34 24.58 -7.51
CA ILE A 554 18.65 24.48 -8.80
C ILE A 554 18.69 25.86 -9.46
N PRO A 555 19.60 26.10 -10.42
CA PRO A 555 19.71 27.39 -11.11
C PRO A 555 18.52 27.62 -12.03
N LEU A 556 17.87 28.79 -11.94
CA LEU A 556 16.69 29.11 -12.73
C LEU A 556 17.03 29.62 -14.14
N GLY A 557 16.06 29.56 -15.06
CA GLY A 557 16.23 29.94 -16.46
C GLY A 557 17.08 28.98 -17.26
N LYS A 558 17.22 27.72 -16.81
CA LYS A 558 17.98 26.64 -17.45
C LYS A 558 17.15 25.39 -17.66
N PHE A 559 17.53 24.59 -18.63
CA PHE A 559 17.07 23.20 -18.75
C PHE A 559 17.95 22.31 -17.86
N ILE A 560 17.35 21.69 -16.84
CA ILE A 560 18.06 20.93 -15.81
C ILE A 560 17.62 19.47 -15.88
N CYS A 561 18.58 18.57 -15.91
CA CYS A 561 18.34 17.13 -15.88
C CYS A 561 18.79 16.54 -14.54
N VAL A 562 17.90 15.83 -13.85
CA VAL A 562 18.21 15.08 -12.63
C VAL A 562 18.37 13.61 -13.04
N THR A 563 19.58 13.09 -12.96
CA THR A 563 19.95 11.75 -13.43
C THR A 563 20.55 10.89 -12.31
N GLY A 564 20.69 9.61 -12.56
CA GLY A 564 21.24 8.61 -11.62
C GLY A 564 20.60 7.25 -11.82
N VAL A 565 21.20 6.22 -11.27
CA VAL A 565 20.71 4.83 -11.35
C VAL A 565 19.29 4.66 -10.79
N SER A 566 18.60 3.58 -11.15
CA SER A 566 17.30 3.24 -10.59
C SER A 566 17.39 3.11 -9.06
N GLY A 567 16.41 3.62 -8.32
CA GLY A 567 16.44 3.62 -6.86
C GLY A 567 17.37 4.63 -6.18
N SER A 568 18.09 5.51 -6.92
CA SER A 568 19.07 6.46 -6.33
C SER A 568 18.45 7.62 -5.52
N GLY A 569 17.11 7.75 -5.48
CA GLY A 569 16.42 8.81 -4.74
C GLY A 569 16.02 10.04 -5.56
N LYS A 570 16.09 10.00 -6.90
CA LYS A 570 15.67 11.11 -7.79
C LYS A 570 14.23 11.56 -7.51
N SER A 571 13.30 10.61 -7.49
CA SER A 571 11.87 10.88 -7.23
C SER A 571 11.64 11.37 -5.80
N SER A 572 12.34 10.81 -4.82
CA SER A 572 12.27 11.26 -3.43
C SER A 572 12.72 12.72 -3.27
N LEU A 573 13.79 13.14 -3.97
CA LEU A 573 14.27 14.51 -3.94
C LEU A 573 13.33 15.48 -4.64
N ILE A 574 12.87 15.15 -5.86
CA ILE A 574 12.12 16.07 -6.71
C ILE A 574 10.62 15.95 -6.48
N ASN A 575 10.04 14.74 -6.65
CA ASN A 575 8.58 14.57 -6.66
C ASN A 575 7.99 14.50 -5.25
N GLU A 576 8.76 13.99 -4.27
CA GLU A 576 8.27 13.78 -2.91
C GLU A 576 8.80 14.81 -1.89
N THR A 577 9.83 15.59 -2.24
CA THR A 577 10.33 16.69 -1.39
C THR A 577 10.10 18.05 -2.03
N LEU A 578 10.73 18.36 -3.17
CA LEU A 578 10.68 19.69 -3.79
C LEU A 578 9.28 20.06 -4.27
N TYR A 579 8.64 19.17 -5.05
CA TYR A 579 7.32 19.44 -5.63
C TYR A 579 6.23 19.68 -4.57
N PRO A 580 6.09 18.89 -3.49
CA PRO A 580 5.16 19.19 -2.42
C PRO A 580 5.40 20.54 -1.74
N ILE A 581 6.66 20.93 -1.50
CA ILE A 581 7.00 22.27 -0.95
C ILE A 581 6.42 23.37 -1.84
N LEU A 582 6.69 23.30 -3.14
CA LEU A 582 6.23 24.29 -4.11
C LEU A 582 4.70 24.26 -4.28
N SER A 583 4.12 23.04 -4.35
CA SER A 583 2.68 22.87 -4.49
C SER A 583 1.91 23.38 -3.27
N ASN A 584 2.43 23.20 -2.06
CA ASN A 584 1.83 23.77 -0.85
C ASN A 584 1.82 25.30 -0.89
N TYR A 585 2.93 25.90 -1.32
CA TYR A 585 3.04 27.35 -1.38
C TYR A 585 2.11 27.98 -2.43
N PHE A 586 2.10 27.44 -3.67
CA PHE A 586 1.34 28.05 -4.78
C PHE A 586 -0.14 27.64 -4.83
N TYR A 587 -0.47 26.42 -4.38
CA TYR A 587 -1.80 25.85 -4.58
C TYR A 587 -2.48 25.41 -3.28
N ASN A 588 -1.90 25.71 -2.11
CA ASN A 588 -2.40 25.26 -0.81
C ASN A 588 -2.65 23.73 -0.80
N SER A 589 -1.75 22.98 -1.45
CA SER A 589 -1.85 21.53 -1.51
C SER A 589 -1.56 20.92 -0.15
N GLU A 590 -2.30 19.88 0.24
CA GLU A 590 -2.09 19.18 1.51
C GLU A 590 -0.98 18.11 1.45
N LYS A 591 -0.23 18.01 0.34
CA LYS A 591 0.86 17.05 0.19
C LYS A 591 2.01 17.38 1.15
N ARG A 592 2.34 16.45 2.05
CA ARG A 592 3.50 16.64 2.95
C ARG A 592 4.80 16.33 2.21
N PRO A 593 5.77 17.25 2.22
CA PRO A 593 7.11 16.98 1.71
C PRO A 593 7.82 15.97 2.64
N LEU A 594 8.74 15.18 2.07
CA LEU A 594 9.67 14.41 2.88
C LEU A 594 10.55 15.33 3.74
N PRO A 595 11.14 14.83 4.84
CA PRO A 595 11.90 15.65 5.77
C PRO A 595 13.05 16.41 5.09
N TYR A 596 13.13 17.71 5.34
CA TYR A 596 14.19 18.63 4.88
C TYR A 596 14.47 19.71 5.94
N LYS A 597 15.62 20.37 5.87
CA LYS A 597 15.99 21.42 6.84
C LYS A 597 15.53 22.81 6.43
N SER A 598 15.76 23.21 5.19
CA SER A 598 15.39 24.54 4.69
C SER A 598 15.22 24.56 3.18
N PHE A 599 14.38 25.50 2.72
CA PHE A 599 14.17 25.81 1.32
C PHE A 599 14.11 27.32 1.12
N THR A 600 14.79 27.83 0.08
CA THR A 600 14.85 29.25 -0.23
C THR A 600 14.82 29.49 -1.74
N GLY A 601 14.44 30.71 -2.17
CA GLY A 601 14.37 31.11 -3.57
C GLY A 601 12.98 30.97 -4.20
N ILE A 602 11.96 30.65 -3.42
CA ILE A 602 10.59 30.43 -3.92
C ILE A 602 9.99 31.69 -4.54
N GLU A 603 10.40 32.87 -4.06
CA GLU A 603 10.02 34.17 -4.55
C GLU A 603 10.45 34.47 -6.00
N HIS A 604 11.25 33.59 -6.59
CA HIS A 604 11.76 33.73 -7.95
C HIS A 604 10.95 32.97 -8.99
N ILE A 605 9.88 32.28 -8.58
CA ILE A 605 8.99 31.52 -9.46
C ILE A 605 7.53 31.88 -9.15
N ASP A 606 6.65 31.82 -10.17
CA ASP A 606 5.25 32.21 -10.05
C ASP A 606 4.33 31.00 -9.88
N LYS A 607 4.73 29.84 -10.40
CA LYS A 607 3.97 28.61 -10.30
C LYS A 607 4.84 27.38 -10.54
N VAL A 608 4.38 26.22 -10.11
CA VAL A 608 4.97 24.92 -10.42
C VAL A 608 4.00 24.07 -11.24
N ILE A 609 4.49 23.38 -12.24
CA ILE A 609 3.71 22.47 -13.09
C ILE A 609 4.35 21.08 -13.01
N ASP A 610 3.57 20.09 -12.66
CA ASP A 610 3.96 18.69 -12.62
C ASP A 610 3.35 17.95 -13.82
N ILE A 611 4.19 17.36 -14.66
CA ILE A 611 3.77 16.60 -15.84
C ILE A 611 4.29 15.17 -15.70
N ASP A 612 3.43 14.29 -15.22
CA ASP A 612 3.71 12.87 -15.04
C ASP A 612 3.12 12.00 -16.19
N GLN A 613 3.45 10.72 -16.19
CA GLN A 613 2.95 9.74 -17.17
C GLN A 613 1.57 9.17 -16.83
N SER A 614 0.91 9.66 -15.78
CA SER A 614 -0.42 9.18 -15.43
C SER A 614 -1.44 9.48 -16.55
N PRO A 615 -2.46 8.64 -16.74
CA PRO A 615 -3.49 8.88 -17.74
C PRO A 615 -4.19 10.23 -17.54
N ILE A 616 -4.59 10.90 -18.64
CA ILE A 616 -5.35 12.15 -18.60
C ILE A 616 -6.79 11.97 -18.09
N GLY A 617 -7.22 10.74 -17.85
CA GLY A 617 -8.50 10.38 -17.27
C GLY A 617 -8.64 8.87 -17.14
N ARG A 618 -9.58 8.43 -16.29
CA ARG A 618 -9.80 7.02 -15.95
C ARG A 618 -10.99 6.38 -16.65
N THR A 619 -11.73 7.16 -17.45
CA THR A 619 -12.95 6.69 -18.11
C THR A 619 -12.84 6.85 -19.62
N PRO A 620 -13.56 6.05 -20.41
CA PRO A 620 -13.63 6.20 -21.88
C PRO A 620 -14.14 7.57 -22.36
N ARG A 621 -14.74 8.38 -21.47
CA ARG A 621 -15.22 9.74 -21.78
C ARG A 621 -14.12 10.79 -21.75
N SER A 622 -13.03 10.53 -21.03
CA SER A 622 -11.85 11.41 -21.03
C SER A 622 -11.11 11.28 -22.34
N ASN A 623 -10.74 12.38 -22.96
CA ASN A 623 -10.03 12.42 -24.25
C ASN A 623 -9.20 13.71 -24.36
N PRO A 624 -8.29 13.83 -25.34
CA PRO A 624 -7.47 15.02 -25.56
C PRO A 624 -8.27 16.32 -25.64
N ALA A 625 -9.39 16.33 -26.39
CA ALA A 625 -10.20 17.52 -26.57
C ALA A 625 -10.85 18.02 -25.27
N THR A 626 -11.27 17.10 -24.37
CA THR A 626 -11.83 17.49 -23.07
C THR A 626 -10.75 17.93 -22.09
N TYR A 627 -9.58 17.29 -22.13
CA TYR A 627 -8.48 17.61 -21.23
C TYR A 627 -7.89 18.99 -21.51
N THR A 628 -7.69 19.33 -22.78
CA THR A 628 -7.19 20.65 -23.22
C THR A 628 -8.24 21.75 -23.16
N ASN A 629 -9.50 21.41 -22.85
CA ASN A 629 -10.67 22.28 -22.86
C ASN A 629 -11.10 22.81 -24.25
N VAL A 630 -10.40 22.46 -25.33
CA VAL A 630 -10.79 22.88 -26.71
C VAL A 630 -12.21 22.43 -27.08
N PHE A 631 -12.66 21.33 -26.46
CA PHE A 631 -14.02 20.82 -26.68
C PHE A 631 -15.11 21.77 -26.21
N SER A 632 -14.85 22.64 -25.23
CA SER A 632 -15.80 23.68 -24.81
C SER A 632 -16.03 24.71 -25.90
N ASP A 633 -14.98 25.17 -26.56
CA ASP A 633 -15.07 26.13 -27.68
C ASP A 633 -15.76 25.49 -28.90
N ILE A 634 -15.46 24.21 -29.18
CA ILE A 634 -16.10 23.44 -30.26
C ILE A 634 -17.61 23.30 -30.00
N ARG A 635 -18.05 23.00 -28.78
CA ARG A 635 -19.46 22.91 -28.42
C ARG A 635 -20.18 24.26 -28.57
N THR A 636 -19.53 25.34 -28.19
CA THR A 636 -20.05 26.71 -28.38
C THR A 636 -20.24 27.00 -29.86
N LEU A 637 -19.24 26.73 -30.70
CA LEU A 637 -19.32 26.85 -32.14
C LEU A 637 -20.56 26.11 -32.71
N PHE A 638 -20.73 24.83 -32.34
CA PHE A 638 -21.87 24.05 -32.84
C PHE A 638 -23.21 24.59 -32.38
N SER A 639 -23.31 25.16 -31.18
CA SER A 639 -24.56 25.78 -30.70
C SER A 639 -24.90 27.10 -31.38
N GLU A 640 -23.95 27.77 -32.00
CA GLU A 640 -24.14 29.01 -32.73
C GLU A 640 -24.54 28.80 -34.18
N LEU A 641 -24.50 27.58 -34.69
CA LEU A 641 -24.91 27.26 -36.06
C LEU A 641 -26.39 27.52 -36.27
N PRO A 642 -26.81 27.97 -37.46
CA PRO A 642 -28.22 28.28 -37.75
C PRO A 642 -29.18 27.14 -37.42
N GLU A 643 -28.83 25.91 -37.78
CA GLU A 643 -29.62 24.71 -37.50
C GLU A 643 -29.79 24.44 -36.01
N ALA A 644 -28.70 24.60 -35.22
CA ALA A 644 -28.75 24.46 -33.77
C ALA A 644 -29.63 25.53 -33.11
N LYS A 645 -29.55 26.80 -33.58
CA LYS A 645 -30.37 27.90 -33.09
C LYS A 645 -31.85 27.68 -33.40
N ILE A 646 -32.21 27.21 -34.60
CA ILE A 646 -33.58 26.87 -34.96
C ILE A 646 -34.16 25.80 -34.05
N ARG A 647 -33.34 24.79 -33.68
CA ARG A 647 -33.75 23.70 -32.79
C ARG A 647 -33.64 24.06 -31.30
N GLY A 648 -33.19 25.25 -30.94
CA GLY A 648 -32.97 25.68 -29.56
C GLY A 648 -31.85 24.93 -28.83
N TYR A 649 -30.89 24.40 -29.56
CA TYR A 649 -29.80 23.61 -29.00
C TYR A 649 -28.73 24.51 -28.36
N LYS A 650 -28.52 24.35 -27.05
CA LYS A 650 -27.50 25.03 -26.26
C LYS A 650 -26.20 24.22 -26.26
N PRO A 651 -25.02 24.77 -25.82
CA PRO A 651 -23.74 24.06 -25.79
C PRO A 651 -23.78 22.72 -25.01
N GLY A 652 -24.69 22.59 -24.03
CA GLY A 652 -24.93 21.35 -23.30
C GLY A 652 -25.43 20.19 -24.16
N ARG A 653 -26.18 20.47 -25.23
CA ARG A 653 -26.66 19.45 -26.19
C ARG A 653 -25.52 18.72 -26.88
N PHE A 654 -24.44 19.44 -27.14
CA PHE A 654 -23.23 18.92 -27.78
C PHE A 654 -22.20 18.31 -26.80
N SER A 655 -22.61 18.09 -25.54
CA SER A 655 -21.78 17.40 -24.53
C SER A 655 -22.19 15.94 -24.42
N PHE A 656 -21.25 15.04 -24.59
CA PHE A 656 -21.47 13.60 -24.33
C PHE A 656 -21.52 13.26 -22.83
N ASN A 657 -21.26 14.21 -21.93
CA ASN A 657 -21.34 14.02 -20.47
C ASN A 657 -22.74 14.41 -19.91
N VAL A 658 -23.52 15.19 -20.64
CA VAL A 658 -24.82 15.73 -20.21
C VAL A 658 -25.95 14.99 -20.93
N LYS A 659 -27.03 14.70 -20.22
CA LYS A 659 -28.25 14.13 -20.82
C LYS A 659 -28.84 15.05 -21.87
N GLY A 660 -29.54 14.47 -22.86
CA GLY A 660 -30.28 15.18 -23.92
C GLY A 660 -29.62 15.06 -25.29
N GLY A 661 -28.30 15.20 -25.44
CA GLY A 661 -27.62 15.06 -26.74
C GLY A 661 -26.79 13.83 -26.91
N ARG A 662 -26.43 13.17 -25.80
CA ARG A 662 -25.64 11.96 -25.81
C ARG A 662 -26.47 10.71 -26.10
N CYS A 663 -25.82 9.66 -26.54
CA CYS A 663 -26.44 8.33 -26.57
C CYS A 663 -26.66 7.86 -25.13
N GLU A 664 -27.89 7.58 -24.73
CA GLU A 664 -28.19 7.19 -23.35
C GLU A 664 -27.80 5.73 -23.07
N THR A 665 -27.77 4.85 -24.06
CA THR A 665 -27.37 3.43 -23.93
C THR A 665 -25.95 3.29 -23.47
N CYS A 666 -25.00 4.04 -24.03
CA CYS A 666 -23.60 4.05 -23.57
C CYS A 666 -23.28 5.21 -22.64
N GLY A 667 -24.28 6.08 -22.29
CA GLY A 667 -24.09 7.26 -21.49
C GLY A 667 -23.05 8.25 -22.06
N GLY A 668 -22.84 8.26 -23.39
CA GLY A 668 -21.87 9.11 -24.09
C GLY A 668 -20.43 8.55 -24.11
N ALA A 669 -20.21 7.35 -23.65
CA ALA A 669 -18.87 6.69 -23.71
C ALA A 669 -18.49 6.25 -25.13
N GLY A 670 -19.49 5.96 -26.00
CA GLY A 670 -19.30 5.37 -27.33
C GLY A 670 -19.05 3.86 -27.29
N VAL A 671 -18.70 3.33 -26.13
CA VAL A 671 -18.43 1.91 -25.88
C VAL A 671 -19.23 1.41 -24.68
N LYS A 672 -19.49 0.10 -24.65
CA LYS A 672 -19.99 -0.64 -23.49
C LYS A 672 -18.82 -1.33 -22.84
N THR A 673 -18.69 -1.22 -21.52
CA THR A 673 -17.68 -1.95 -20.74
C THR A 673 -18.30 -3.28 -20.31
N ILE A 674 -17.61 -4.37 -20.64
CA ILE A 674 -17.93 -5.71 -20.15
C ILE A 674 -16.91 -6.01 -19.07
N GLU A 675 -17.38 -5.97 -17.81
CA GLU A 675 -16.53 -6.27 -16.66
C GLU A 675 -16.20 -7.77 -16.61
N MET A 676 -14.91 -8.09 -16.57
CA MET A 676 -14.39 -9.45 -16.51
C MET A 676 -13.72 -9.63 -15.15
N ASN A 677 -14.36 -10.39 -14.24
CA ASN A 677 -13.95 -10.49 -12.82
C ASN A 677 -12.45 -10.82 -12.59
N PHE A 678 -11.84 -11.60 -13.47
CA PHE A 678 -10.42 -12.03 -13.34
C PHE A 678 -9.55 -11.61 -14.52
N LEU A 679 -10.11 -10.96 -15.53
CA LEU A 679 -9.43 -10.48 -16.74
C LEU A 679 -9.63 -8.97 -16.86
N PRO A 680 -8.81 -8.28 -17.68
CA PRO A 680 -9.05 -6.87 -18.00
C PRO A 680 -10.44 -6.66 -18.64
N ASP A 681 -11.08 -5.55 -18.29
CA ASP A 681 -12.37 -5.17 -18.87
C ASP A 681 -12.30 -5.08 -20.39
N VAL A 682 -13.34 -5.57 -21.08
CA VAL A 682 -13.45 -5.53 -22.52
C VAL A 682 -14.36 -4.35 -22.92
N TYR A 683 -13.89 -3.55 -23.87
CA TYR A 683 -14.64 -2.41 -24.42
C TYR A 683 -15.17 -2.76 -25.80
N VAL A 684 -16.49 -2.78 -25.95
CA VAL A 684 -17.18 -3.08 -27.22
C VAL A 684 -17.90 -1.83 -27.67
N ASN A 685 -17.88 -1.54 -28.98
CA ASN A 685 -18.63 -0.40 -29.52
C ASN A 685 -20.12 -0.49 -29.16
N CYS A 686 -20.72 0.64 -28.83
CA CYS A 686 -22.14 0.71 -28.55
C CYS A 686 -22.95 0.43 -29.82
N ASP A 687 -23.81 -0.56 -29.80
CA ASP A 687 -24.62 -1.01 -30.93
C ASP A 687 -25.58 0.07 -31.44
N GLU A 688 -26.06 0.98 -30.55
CA GLU A 688 -27.03 2.01 -30.91
C GLU A 688 -26.35 3.22 -31.61
N CYS A 689 -25.25 3.73 -31.02
CA CYS A 689 -24.60 4.90 -31.59
C CYS A 689 -23.38 4.55 -32.47
N ASN A 690 -23.01 3.27 -32.60
CA ASN A 690 -21.85 2.81 -33.36
C ASN A 690 -20.57 3.63 -33.10
N GLY A 691 -20.27 3.88 -31.80
CA GLY A 691 -19.11 4.65 -31.39
C GLY A 691 -19.27 6.17 -31.44
N LYS A 692 -20.35 6.70 -31.99
CA LYS A 692 -20.57 8.15 -32.21
C LYS A 692 -20.77 8.98 -30.95
N ARG A 693 -21.06 8.35 -29.79
CA ARG A 693 -21.31 8.99 -28.48
C ARG A 693 -22.59 9.81 -28.35
N TYR A 694 -23.22 10.24 -29.43
CA TYR A 694 -24.36 11.10 -29.48
C TYR A 694 -25.58 10.38 -30.06
N ASN A 695 -26.78 10.95 -29.82
CA ASN A 695 -28.00 10.55 -30.50
C ASN A 695 -27.99 11.09 -31.94
N ARG A 696 -28.91 10.57 -32.76
CA ARG A 696 -29.02 10.89 -34.19
C ARG A 696 -29.24 12.37 -34.44
N GLU A 697 -30.17 13.00 -33.71
CA GLU A 697 -30.56 14.41 -33.92
C GLU A 697 -29.37 15.37 -33.63
N THR A 698 -28.54 15.09 -32.64
CA THR A 698 -27.33 15.90 -32.36
C THR A 698 -26.29 15.79 -33.47
N CYS A 699 -26.21 14.63 -34.12
CA CYS A 699 -25.29 14.42 -35.26
C CYS A 699 -25.79 15.01 -36.58
N GLU A 700 -27.06 15.44 -36.67
CA GLU A 700 -27.57 16.10 -37.85
C GLU A 700 -27.03 17.52 -38.00
N VAL A 701 -26.73 18.21 -36.88
CA VAL A 701 -26.11 19.55 -36.91
C VAL A 701 -24.70 19.45 -37.44
N ARG A 702 -24.38 20.18 -38.51
CA ARG A 702 -23.09 20.06 -39.20
C ARG A 702 -22.41 21.43 -39.38
N TYR A 703 -21.12 21.47 -39.11
CA TYR A 703 -20.22 22.57 -39.46
C TYR A 703 -19.28 22.10 -40.58
N LYS A 704 -19.22 22.85 -41.70
CA LYS A 704 -18.48 22.46 -42.91
C LYS A 704 -18.73 20.98 -43.30
N GLY A 705 -19.99 20.51 -43.22
CA GLY A 705 -20.39 19.15 -43.57
C GLY A 705 -20.07 18.05 -42.51
N LYS A 706 -19.43 18.38 -41.39
CA LYS A 706 -19.03 17.44 -40.34
C LYS A 706 -19.88 17.62 -39.08
N SER A 707 -20.36 16.51 -38.50
CA SER A 707 -21.06 16.49 -37.21
C SER A 707 -20.06 16.62 -36.06
N ILE A 708 -20.56 16.88 -34.85
CA ILE A 708 -19.71 16.92 -33.63
C ILE A 708 -18.98 15.59 -33.38
N SER A 709 -19.59 14.48 -33.75
CA SER A 709 -18.95 13.13 -33.66
C SER A 709 -17.83 12.99 -34.68
N ASP A 710 -18.03 13.46 -35.92
CA ASP A 710 -16.99 13.43 -36.97
C ASP A 710 -15.77 14.26 -36.54
N VAL A 711 -16.02 15.43 -35.91
CA VAL A 711 -14.94 16.28 -35.37
C VAL A 711 -14.12 15.58 -34.29
N LEU A 712 -14.77 14.86 -33.39
CA LEU A 712 -14.02 14.06 -32.37
C LEU A 712 -13.20 12.95 -32.99
N ASN A 713 -13.60 12.40 -34.13
CA ASN A 713 -12.90 11.34 -34.85
C ASN A 713 -11.80 11.87 -35.80
N MET A 714 -11.71 13.19 -35.99
CA MET A 714 -10.59 13.78 -36.75
C MET A 714 -9.28 13.59 -36.01
N THR A 715 -8.23 13.31 -36.76
CA THR A 715 -6.86 13.43 -36.25
C THR A 715 -6.56 14.90 -35.94
N ILE A 716 -5.59 15.14 -35.04
CA ILE A 716 -5.20 16.50 -34.68
C ILE A 716 -4.72 17.26 -35.94
N ASP A 717 -4.01 16.58 -36.86
CA ASP A 717 -3.58 17.18 -38.14
C ASP A 717 -4.80 17.64 -38.98
N GLN A 718 -5.79 16.77 -39.15
CA GLN A 718 -7.04 17.10 -39.87
C GLN A 718 -7.83 18.22 -39.18
N ALA A 719 -7.83 18.21 -37.84
CA ALA A 719 -8.51 19.22 -37.06
C ALA A 719 -7.82 20.61 -37.15
N CYS A 720 -6.46 20.64 -37.26
CA CYS A 720 -5.73 21.88 -37.53
C CYS A 720 -6.18 22.52 -38.86
N GLU A 721 -6.26 21.76 -39.95
CA GLU A 721 -6.73 22.24 -41.23
C GLU A 721 -8.21 22.67 -41.18
N PHE A 722 -9.07 21.87 -40.53
CA PHE A 722 -10.50 22.11 -40.44
C PHE A 722 -10.85 23.41 -39.69
N PHE A 723 -10.12 23.71 -38.61
CA PHE A 723 -10.34 24.86 -37.76
C PHE A 723 -9.37 26.04 -37.99
N GLU A 724 -8.62 26.05 -39.09
CA GLU A 724 -7.62 27.06 -39.42
C GLU A 724 -8.11 28.50 -39.22
N ASN A 725 -9.38 28.79 -39.63
CA ASN A 725 -9.99 30.13 -39.56
C ASN A 725 -10.63 30.45 -38.18
N LEU A 726 -10.43 29.63 -37.15
CA LEU A 726 -10.96 29.82 -35.81
C LEU A 726 -9.82 29.92 -34.78
N PRO A 727 -9.26 31.13 -34.54
CA PRO A 727 -7.99 31.31 -33.82
C PRO A 727 -7.96 30.69 -32.43
N ASN A 728 -9.07 30.74 -31.68
CA ASN A 728 -9.12 30.19 -30.33
C ASN A 728 -9.01 28.64 -30.32
N ILE A 729 -9.75 27.98 -31.22
CA ILE A 729 -9.76 26.55 -31.37
C ILE A 729 -8.42 26.10 -31.99
N PHE A 730 -8.01 26.76 -33.07
CA PHE A 730 -6.80 26.45 -33.82
C PHE A 730 -5.55 26.47 -32.92
N ARG A 731 -5.36 27.51 -32.12
CA ARG A 731 -4.21 27.63 -31.22
C ARG A 731 -4.06 26.43 -30.28
N GLN A 732 -5.16 25.97 -29.67
CA GLN A 732 -5.13 24.83 -28.75
C GLN A 732 -4.85 23.52 -29.47
N ILE A 733 -5.39 23.33 -30.67
CA ILE A 733 -5.14 22.12 -31.49
C ILE A 733 -3.71 22.17 -32.05
N LYS A 734 -3.22 23.34 -32.45
CA LYS A 734 -1.86 23.51 -32.96
C LYS A 734 -0.80 23.14 -31.92
N THR A 735 -0.99 23.48 -30.65
CA THR A 735 -0.06 23.03 -29.59
C THR A 735 -0.03 21.52 -29.42
N LEU A 736 -1.15 20.81 -29.62
CA LEU A 736 -1.15 19.34 -29.66
C LEU A 736 -0.36 18.79 -30.85
N GLN A 737 -0.45 19.42 -32.00
CA GLN A 737 0.35 19.07 -33.19
C GLN A 737 1.85 19.34 -32.95
N ASP A 738 2.19 20.50 -32.37
CA ASP A 738 3.57 20.93 -32.15
C ASP A 738 4.32 20.01 -31.15
N VAL A 739 3.62 19.37 -30.21
CA VAL A 739 4.21 18.34 -29.34
C VAL A 739 4.26 16.97 -30.00
N GLY A 740 3.98 16.87 -31.31
CA GLY A 740 4.09 15.62 -32.09
C GLY A 740 2.92 14.65 -31.91
N LEU A 741 1.72 15.15 -31.61
CA LEU A 741 0.50 14.33 -31.45
C LEU A 741 -0.46 14.45 -32.65
N GLY A 742 0.02 14.89 -33.84
CA GLY A 742 -0.80 15.08 -35.03
C GLY A 742 -1.63 13.87 -35.45
N TYR A 743 -1.13 12.68 -35.17
CA TYR A 743 -1.73 11.40 -35.56
C TYR A 743 -2.87 10.90 -34.67
N ILE A 744 -2.97 11.32 -33.40
CA ILE A 744 -4.06 10.90 -32.51
C ILE A 744 -5.36 11.64 -32.83
N THR A 745 -6.52 11.06 -32.49
CA THR A 745 -7.79 11.73 -32.69
C THR A 745 -8.15 12.63 -31.51
N LEU A 746 -8.90 13.73 -31.76
CA LEU A 746 -9.38 14.62 -30.71
C LEU A 746 -10.21 13.90 -29.63
N GLY A 747 -11.02 12.93 -30.05
CA GLY A 747 -11.88 12.14 -29.16
C GLY A 747 -11.28 10.81 -28.72
N GLN A 748 -9.98 10.55 -28.92
CA GLN A 748 -9.33 9.31 -28.52
C GLN A 748 -9.47 9.09 -27.01
N GLN A 749 -9.88 7.89 -26.62
CA GLN A 749 -10.12 7.59 -25.20
C GLN A 749 -8.81 7.65 -24.42
N ALA A 750 -8.84 8.26 -23.23
CA ALA A 750 -7.67 8.37 -22.36
C ALA A 750 -7.05 7.00 -21.97
N THR A 751 -7.89 5.97 -21.94
CA THR A 751 -7.47 4.59 -21.63
C THR A 751 -6.65 3.93 -22.74
N THR A 752 -6.73 4.44 -23.97
CA THR A 752 -5.99 3.91 -25.13
C THR A 752 -4.71 4.69 -25.43
N LEU A 753 -4.47 5.81 -24.75
CA LEU A 753 -3.24 6.59 -24.90
C LEU A 753 -2.08 5.91 -24.20
N SER A 754 -0.91 5.91 -24.80
CA SER A 754 0.35 5.53 -24.16
C SER A 754 0.72 6.55 -23.06
N GLY A 755 1.65 6.16 -22.16
CA GLY A 755 2.15 7.07 -21.11
C GLY A 755 2.76 8.34 -21.69
N GLY A 756 3.54 8.23 -22.76
CA GLY A 756 4.15 9.37 -23.45
C GLY A 756 3.15 10.25 -24.18
N GLU A 757 2.09 9.69 -24.78
CA GLU A 757 1.01 10.47 -25.40
C GLU A 757 0.23 11.25 -24.33
N ALA A 758 -0.13 10.62 -23.21
CA ALA A 758 -0.81 11.27 -22.08
C ALA A 758 0.02 12.44 -21.53
N GLN A 759 1.34 12.24 -21.37
CA GLN A 759 2.28 13.27 -20.92
C GLN A 759 2.35 14.46 -21.90
N ARG A 760 2.41 14.20 -23.21
CA ARG A 760 2.42 15.25 -24.24
C ARG A 760 1.11 16.02 -24.30
N VAL A 761 -0.06 15.38 -24.09
CA VAL A 761 -1.35 16.07 -23.96
C VAL A 761 -1.35 17.02 -22.77
N LYS A 762 -0.80 16.60 -21.62
CA LYS A 762 -0.64 17.48 -20.45
C LYS A 762 0.27 18.67 -20.74
N LEU A 763 1.40 18.42 -21.39
CA LEU A 763 2.34 19.47 -21.80
C LEU A 763 1.69 20.47 -22.75
N SER A 764 0.96 20.02 -23.77
CA SER A 764 0.28 20.91 -24.71
C SER A 764 -0.73 21.84 -24.04
N THR A 765 -1.43 21.34 -23.00
CA THR A 765 -2.37 22.15 -22.23
C THR A 765 -1.67 23.32 -21.52
N GLU A 766 -0.49 23.10 -20.98
CA GLU A 766 0.28 24.18 -20.32
C GLU A 766 0.88 25.13 -21.34
N LEU A 767 1.39 24.63 -22.47
CA LEU A 767 1.95 25.45 -23.56
C LEU A 767 0.87 26.31 -24.26
N SER A 768 -0.39 25.90 -24.26
CA SER A 768 -1.50 26.69 -24.85
C SER A 768 -1.98 27.84 -24.00
N LYS A 769 -1.62 27.90 -22.70
CA LYS A 769 -1.99 29.00 -21.81
C LYS A 769 -1.21 30.25 -22.18
N ARG A 770 -1.84 31.42 -21.98
CA ARG A 770 -1.16 32.72 -22.14
C ARG A 770 -0.14 32.88 -21.02
N ASP A 771 0.93 33.62 -21.30
CA ASP A 771 1.93 33.98 -20.31
C ASP A 771 1.30 34.62 -19.07
N THR A 772 1.86 34.34 -17.93
CA THR A 772 1.36 34.84 -16.62
C THR A 772 1.77 36.29 -16.33
N GLY A 773 2.38 36.98 -17.27
CA GLY A 773 2.76 38.38 -17.14
C GLY A 773 4.04 38.71 -17.82
#